data_c8bb336e22bad9fbd93ef7285236e57a
#
_entry.id   c8bb336e22bad9fbd93ef7285236e57a
#
_cell.length_a   1.000
_cell.length_b   1.000
_cell.length_c   1.000
_cell.angle_alpha   90.00
_cell.angle_beta   90.00
_cell.angle_gamma   90.00
#
_symmetry.space_group_name_H-M   'P 1'
#
loop_
_entity.id
_entity.type
_entity.pdbx_description
1 polymer ?
#
loop_
_entity_poly.entity_id
_entity_poly.type
_entity_poly.pdbx_seq_one_letter_code
_entity_poly.pdbx_strand_id
1 'polypeptide(L)'
;MATNPKELADRSFVAIKINGKNYFGNPNETILDVSKRNGIEIPHLCFKEGMRPDGNCRACMVEIEGERVLQPSCVRTISDGMIVNTNNDRVVQSQKLVLELLASDVSDKVYKKDSELSDWAERLKIKTNRFPTNVQEKHDLTHPAIAVNLDACIQCTRCVRACREEQVNDVIGYANRGFKSEIVFDINDFMGESTCVGCGECVQACPTGALMPSKEVALSIPDKKVESVCPYCGVGCLLTYNVKDEKILFAEGRDGPSNLSRLCVKGRYGFDYIHNDGRLTKPLIRKKGVDKNIDLHSYDFNNINEIFEETTWEHALDVAIEGFKKVKNAKGPSGLAGFGCAKGSNEEAYLFQKLIRTGFNTNNVDHCTRLCHASSVVALLEMVGSGAVSNQVADVTEAEVIIIIGSNPTVNHPVAATFMKNASKEGKTLIVMDPKKTDISRHANYYLQFKPDTDVAMLNAIMKSIIDQDLVDKEFIKNRTKDYDKLRNHLKDYSPKIMSKICGIPEETLNEVARLYASSKGSMIFWGMGVSQHIHGTDNARALISLALMTGQIGKPGTGLHPLRGQNNVQGASDAGLIPMVFPDYQRVDDPKINEFFENFWGTKLDKKPGLTVVEIMDAIVAKDLTGLYVMGENPAMSDPDLNHARKALSSLEHLVVQDIFVTETAFFADVILPASAFPEKTGSFTNTDRRVQLGRQAVYPPGQAKQDLWIIQQIARGMGLEWNYNGPKDVFEEMTRCMPTIAGITWERLEQEHSVTYPCNTEDDPGQPVIFTNEFPTSDGLATFKVSPFKNADELPDTEFDYILITGRQLEHWHTGSMTRRASMLHQIEPDPFANMCLEDMKKIGVQDGDLITIQSRRGKVDVYARRDDGLQLGQIFIPFCYVEAAANVLTNAALDPDAKIPEFKFCAVKIKKAHIN
;
A
#
# COMPACT_ATOMS: atom_id res chain seq x y z
N MET A 1 19.87 -8.99 1.21
CA MET A 1 20.89 -8.32 0.35
C MET A 1 21.69 -9.39 -0.36
N ALA A 2 21.40 -9.62 -1.65
CA ALA A 2 22.27 -10.44 -2.49
C ALA A 2 23.52 -9.61 -2.80
N THR A 3 24.60 -9.87 -2.10
CA THR A 3 25.89 -9.25 -2.35
C THR A 3 26.48 -9.81 -3.63
N ASN A 4 26.85 -8.90 -4.55
CA ASN A 4 27.55 -9.21 -5.79
C ASN A 4 28.77 -10.12 -5.50
N PRO A 5 28.98 -11.27 -6.20
CA PRO A 5 30.12 -12.15 -5.98
C PRO A 5 31.50 -11.48 -6.09
N LYS A 6 31.62 -10.37 -6.83
CA LYS A 6 32.83 -9.56 -6.89
C LYS A 6 33.07 -8.72 -5.64
N GLU A 7 32.04 -8.27 -4.95
CA GLU A 7 32.17 -7.57 -3.66
C GLU A 7 32.51 -8.53 -2.52
N LEU A 8 32.15 -9.80 -2.61
CA LEU A 8 32.55 -10.84 -1.66
C LEU A 8 34.05 -11.20 -1.76
N ALA A 9 34.63 -11.06 -2.90
CA ALA A 9 36.06 -11.38 -3.13
C ALA A 9 37.02 -10.31 -2.57
N ASP A 10 36.60 -9.08 -2.38
CA ASP A 10 37.38 -7.94 -1.88
C ASP A 10 37.23 -7.67 -0.37
N ARG A 11 36.43 -8.46 0.36
CA ARG A 11 36.26 -8.32 1.81
C ARG A 11 37.33 -9.11 2.53
N SER A 12 38.32 -8.40 3.10
CA SER A 12 39.26 -8.97 4.04
C SER A 12 38.54 -9.45 5.29
N PHE A 13 38.19 -10.74 5.38
CA PHE A 13 37.67 -11.33 6.60
C PHE A 13 38.75 -11.29 7.68
N VAL A 14 38.37 -10.88 8.87
CA VAL A 14 39.25 -10.94 10.04
C VAL A 14 38.94 -12.20 10.87
N ALA A 15 40.01 -12.77 11.45
CA ALA A 15 39.89 -13.92 12.33
C ALA A 15 39.69 -13.45 13.79
N ILE A 16 38.68 -13.97 14.47
CA ILE A 16 38.40 -13.71 15.89
C ILE A 16 38.27 -15.03 16.63
N LYS A 17 38.76 -15.07 17.85
CA LYS A 17 38.63 -16.25 18.73
C LYS A 17 37.59 -15.99 19.82
N ILE A 18 36.47 -16.74 19.83
CA ILE A 18 35.45 -16.64 20.86
C ILE A 18 35.38 -17.93 21.68
N ASN A 19 35.52 -17.82 22.99
CA ASN A 19 35.55 -18.96 23.93
C ASN A 19 36.48 -20.08 23.47
N GLY A 20 37.68 -19.73 22.97
CA GLY A 20 38.69 -20.66 22.55
C GLY A 20 38.54 -21.22 21.13
N LYS A 21 37.43 -20.92 20.40
CA LYS A 21 37.23 -21.37 19.00
C LYS A 21 37.42 -20.20 18.03
N ASN A 22 37.98 -20.49 16.83
CA ASN A 22 38.19 -19.50 15.80
C ASN A 22 36.91 -19.31 14.95
N TYR A 23 36.62 -18.05 14.66
CA TYR A 23 35.51 -17.61 13.78
C TYR A 23 36.03 -16.54 12.83
N PHE A 24 35.27 -16.30 11.77
CA PHE A 24 35.60 -15.29 10.76
C PHE A 24 34.43 -14.31 10.62
N GLY A 25 34.72 -13.04 10.42
CA GLY A 25 33.71 -12.00 10.19
C GLY A 25 34.26 -10.82 9.39
N ASN A 26 33.34 -9.96 8.96
CA ASN A 26 33.68 -8.71 8.32
C ASN A 26 34.14 -7.70 9.40
N PRO A 27 35.16 -6.87 9.17
CA PRO A 27 35.63 -5.86 10.13
C PRO A 27 34.53 -4.92 10.66
N ASN A 28 33.45 -4.73 9.93
CA ASN A 28 32.32 -3.90 10.33
C ASN A 28 31.29 -4.61 11.21
N GLU A 29 31.36 -5.96 11.33
CA GLU A 29 30.47 -6.70 12.23
C GLU A 29 30.88 -6.50 13.70
N THR A 30 29.86 -6.54 14.56
CA THR A 30 30.09 -6.51 16.02
C THR A 30 30.39 -7.92 16.55
N ILE A 31 30.97 -8.00 17.76
CA ILE A 31 31.16 -9.28 18.45
C ILE A 31 29.82 -10.01 18.62
N LEU A 32 28.72 -9.29 18.86
CA LEU A 32 27.39 -9.86 18.99
C LEU A 32 26.88 -10.47 17.68
N ASP A 33 27.10 -9.80 16.53
CA ASP A 33 26.69 -10.29 15.22
C ASP A 33 27.38 -11.62 14.87
N VAL A 34 28.70 -11.68 15.06
CA VAL A 34 29.49 -12.90 14.85
C VAL A 34 29.05 -14.01 15.80
N SER A 35 28.79 -13.67 17.08
CA SER A 35 28.33 -14.62 18.09
C SER A 35 26.98 -15.21 17.73
N LYS A 36 25.97 -14.38 17.39
CA LYS A 36 24.64 -14.84 17.00
C LYS A 36 24.67 -15.78 15.78
N ARG A 37 25.38 -15.38 14.72
CA ARG A 37 25.53 -16.21 13.52
C ARG A 37 26.12 -17.60 13.80
N ASN A 38 26.92 -17.72 14.84
CA ASN A 38 27.58 -18.98 15.22
C ASN A 38 26.92 -19.66 16.44
N GLY A 39 25.69 -19.26 16.80
CA GLY A 39 24.94 -19.91 17.89
C GLY A 39 25.48 -19.65 19.29
N ILE A 40 26.30 -18.60 19.48
CA ILE A 40 26.81 -18.19 20.80
C ILE A 40 25.85 -17.17 21.37
N GLU A 41 25.17 -17.53 22.45
CA GLU A 41 24.20 -16.67 23.12
C GLU A 41 24.89 -15.68 24.07
N ILE A 42 24.63 -14.39 23.89
CA ILE A 42 25.07 -13.30 24.76
C ILE A 42 23.84 -12.50 25.18
N PRO A 43 23.58 -12.25 26.47
CA PRO A 43 22.42 -11.47 26.92
C PRO A 43 22.43 -10.07 26.30
N HIS A 44 21.29 -9.63 25.78
CA HIS A 44 21.14 -8.26 25.23
C HIS A 44 19.68 -7.82 25.31
N LEU A 45 19.44 -6.54 25.63
CA LEU A 45 18.10 -5.99 25.78
C LEU A 45 17.90 -4.67 25.02
N CYS A 46 18.92 -3.82 24.89
CA CYS A 46 18.83 -2.60 24.09
C CYS A 46 19.15 -2.84 22.59
N PHE A 47 19.75 -3.96 22.24
CA PHE A 47 19.99 -4.36 20.85
C PHE A 47 18.74 -5.02 20.25
N LYS A 48 18.41 -4.65 19.04
CA LYS A 48 17.44 -5.33 18.19
C LYS A 48 17.97 -5.36 16.76
N GLU A 49 17.82 -6.49 16.10
CA GLU A 49 18.27 -6.68 14.71
C GLU A 49 17.58 -5.66 13.78
N GLY A 50 18.31 -5.13 12.81
CA GLY A 50 17.83 -4.08 11.92
C GLY A 50 17.87 -2.66 12.51
N MET A 51 18.16 -2.49 13.81
CA MET A 51 18.26 -1.17 14.47
C MET A 51 19.70 -0.87 14.84
N ARG A 52 20.09 0.41 14.78
CA ARG A 52 21.39 0.86 15.26
C ARG A 52 21.61 0.43 16.72
N PRO A 53 22.73 -0.22 17.05
CA PRO A 53 23.04 -0.59 18.44
C PRO A 53 23.32 0.65 19.29
N ASP A 54 22.80 0.69 20.52
CA ASP A 54 22.92 1.84 21.43
C ASP A 54 23.89 1.60 22.60
N GLY A 55 24.11 0.34 22.96
CA GLY A 55 25.06 -0.07 23.98
C GLY A 55 24.69 0.39 25.39
N ASN A 56 23.47 0.84 25.66
CA ASN A 56 23.10 1.50 26.93
C ASN A 56 22.75 0.53 28.06
N CYS A 57 22.10 -0.62 27.81
CA CYS A 57 21.67 -1.55 28.87
C CYS A 57 22.82 -2.33 29.51
N ARG A 58 23.94 -2.48 28.81
CA ARG A 58 25.13 -3.20 29.29
C ARG A 58 24.95 -4.68 29.63
N ALA A 59 23.83 -5.31 29.26
CA ALA A 59 23.63 -6.75 29.46
C ALA A 59 24.61 -7.60 28.64
N CYS A 60 25.09 -7.12 27.49
CA CYS A 60 25.91 -7.84 26.53
C CYS A 60 27.43 -7.71 26.77
N MET A 61 27.86 -7.45 28.00
CA MET A 61 29.26 -7.31 28.33
C MET A 61 30.05 -8.60 28.09
N VAL A 62 31.24 -8.48 27.48
CA VAL A 62 32.18 -9.59 27.23
C VAL A 62 33.59 -9.13 27.61
N GLU A 63 34.49 -10.10 27.84
CA GLU A 63 35.92 -9.83 28.10
C GLU A 63 36.71 -9.97 26.79
N ILE A 64 37.56 -8.99 26.52
CA ILE A 64 38.53 -9.03 25.43
C ILE A 64 39.92 -9.13 26.02
N GLU A 65 40.71 -10.12 25.64
CA GLU A 65 42.06 -10.33 26.13
C GLU A 65 42.93 -9.10 25.86
N GLY A 66 43.66 -8.63 26.87
CA GLY A 66 44.45 -7.42 26.80
C GLY A 66 43.71 -6.12 27.09
N GLU A 67 42.37 -6.13 27.21
CA GLU A 67 41.60 -4.97 27.63
C GLU A 67 41.30 -4.99 29.16
N ARG A 68 41.47 -3.85 29.83
CA ARG A 68 41.27 -3.74 31.29
C ARG A 68 39.82 -3.90 31.69
N VAL A 69 38.87 -3.46 30.89
CA VAL A 69 37.43 -3.44 31.19
C VAL A 69 36.65 -4.32 30.24
N LEU A 70 35.52 -4.82 30.71
CA LEU A 70 34.57 -5.53 29.85
C LEU A 70 33.98 -4.58 28.80
N GLN A 71 33.68 -5.11 27.60
CA GLN A 71 33.17 -4.36 26.47
C GLN A 71 31.75 -4.79 26.11
N PRO A 72 30.87 -3.89 25.64
CA PRO A 72 29.55 -4.27 25.15
C PRO A 72 29.64 -4.86 23.74
N SER A 73 29.36 -6.15 23.63
CA SER A 73 29.50 -6.89 22.37
C SER A 73 28.62 -6.37 21.22
N CYS A 74 27.51 -5.68 21.52
CA CYS A 74 26.59 -5.16 20.50
C CYS A 74 27.11 -3.89 19.77
N VAL A 75 28.14 -3.23 20.26
CA VAL A 75 28.74 -2.03 19.64
C VAL A 75 30.25 -2.17 19.35
N ARG A 76 30.90 -3.16 19.95
CA ARG A 76 32.33 -3.41 19.72
C ARG A 76 32.50 -4.21 18.42
N THR A 77 33.08 -3.57 17.41
CA THR A 77 33.44 -4.22 16.15
C THR A 77 34.63 -5.19 16.33
N ILE A 78 34.65 -6.22 15.53
CA ILE A 78 35.71 -7.23 15.54
C ILE A 78 36.99 -6.70 14.89
N SER A 79 38.12 -7.25 15.32
CA SER A 79 39.46 -6.99 14.70
C SER A 79 40.27 -8.29 14.62
N ASP A 80 41.21 -8.33 13.71
CA ASP A 80 42.03 -9.53 13.49
C ASP A 80 42.82 -9.90 14.75
N GLY A 81 42.80 -11.20 15.08
CA GLY A 81 43.46 -11.76 16.28
C GLY A 81 42.77 -11.46 17.61
N MET A 82 41.61 -10.80 17.61
CA MET A 82 40.84 -10.50 18.84
C MET A 82 40.43 -11.80 19.55
N ILE A 83 40.68 -11.88 20.85
CA ILE A 83 40.30 -13.02 21.72
C ILE A 83 39.21 -12.56 22.67
N VAL A 84 38.02 -13.18 22.62
CA VAL A 84 36.83 -12.82 23.37
C VAL A 84 36.36 -13.98 24.23
N ASN A 85 36.04 -13.69 25.50
CA ASN A 85 35.40 -14.61 26.43
C ASN A 85 33.99 -14.09 26.76
N THR A 86 32.97 -14.91 26.50
CA THR A 86 31.55 -14.56 26.72
C THR A 86 30.93 -15.24 27.92
N ASN A 87 31.61 -16.19 28.56
CA ASN A 87 31.07 -17.10 29.57
C ASN A 87 32.00 -17.40 30.77
N ASN A 88 33.11 -16.64 30.94
CA ASN A 88 33.92 -16.80 32.17
C ASN A 88 33.24 -16.15 33.39
N ASP A 89 33.71 -16.45 34.58
CA ASP A 89 33.08 -16.02 35.83
C ASP A 89 32.90 -14.50 35.94
N ARG A 90 33.89 -13.71 35.51
CA ARG A 90 33.84 -12.24 35.49
C ARG A 90 32.74 -11.71 34.59
N VAL A 91 32.62 -12.25 33.41
CA VAL A 91 31.59 -11.88 32.45
C VAL A 91 30.22 -12.26 32.95
N VAL A 92 30.02 -13.53 33.35
CA VAL A 92 28.72 -14.02 33.87
C VAL A 92 28.26 -13.26 35.09
N GLN A 93 29.19 -12.94 36.04
CA GLN A 93 28.86 -12.14 37.20
C GLN A 93 28.43 -10.70 36.83
N SER A 94 29.10 -10.08 35.86
CA SER A 94 28.72 -8.75 35.33
C SER A 94 27.34 -8.78 34.66
N GLN A 95 27.08 -9.76 33.79
CA GLN A 95 25.79 -9.92 33.14
C GLN A 95 24.65 -10.12 34.13
N LYS A 96 24.83 -10.99 35.14
CA LYS A 96 23.86 -11.19 36.22
C LYS A 96 23.55 -9.90 36.97
N LEU A 97 24.59 -9.17 37.42
CA LEU A 97 24.43 -7.94 38.16
C LEU A 97 23.67 -6.88 37.36
N VAL A 98 23.97 -6.74 36.07
CA VAL A 98 23.26 -5.80 35.17
C VAL A 98 21.79 -6.20 35.02
N LEU A 99 21.50 -7.47 34.82
CA LEU A 99 20.09 -7.93 34.67
C LEU A 99 19.32 -7.80 35.98
N GLU A 100 19.94 -8.01 37.15
CA GLU A 100 19.35 -7.74 38.48
C GLU A 100 18.99 -6.24 38.63
N LEU A 101 19.89 -5.33 38.21
CA LEU A 101 19.63 -3.90 38.21
C LEU A 101 18.46 -3.52 37.29
N LEU A 102 18.43 -4.06 36.07
CA LEU A 102 17.32 -3.82 35.14
C LEU A 102 16.00 -4.42 35.65
N ALA A 103 16.04 -5.57 36.31
CA ALA A 103 14.86 -6.16 36.94
C ALA A 103 14.33 -5.34 38.12
N SER A 104 15.15 -4.51 38.77
CA SER A 104 14.65 -3.59 39.79
C SER A 104 13.83 -2.42 39.29
N ASP A 105 13.89 -2.13 37.99
CA ASP A 105 13.06 -1.12 37.34
C ASP A 105 11.67 -1.61 36.96
N VAL A 106 11.42 -2.95 37.05
CA VAL A 106 10.19 -3.58 36.60
C VAL A 106 9.37 -4.06 37.80
N SER A 107 8.06 -3.79 37.76
CA SER A 107 7.09 -4.29 38.74
C SER A 107 6.90 -5.80 38.64
N ASP A 108 6.31 -6.42 39.69
CA ASP A 108 5.99 -7.88 39.67
C ASP A 108 4.84 -8.24 38.74
N LYS A 109 4.23 -7.28 38.05
CA LYS A 109 3.15 -7.50 37.08
C LYS A 109 3.68 -8.08 35.78
N VAL A 110 3.07 -9.12 35.30
CA VAL A 110 3.39 -9.76 34.01
C VAL A 110 2.49 -9.17 32.93
N TYR A 111 3.03 -8.26 32.10
CA TYR A 111 2.34 -7.69 30.96
C TYR A 111 2.53 -8.50 29.66
N LYS A 112 3.63 -9.23 29.56
CA LYS A 112 4.03 -9.99 28.40
C LYS A 112 4.67 -11.31 28.83
N LYS A 113 4.16 -12.45 28.34
CA LYS A 113 4.70 -13.77 28.71
C LYS A 113 6.07 -14.09 28.14
N ASP A 114 6.39 -13.51 26.98
CA ASP A 114 7.66 -13.64 26.27
C ASP A 114 8.57 -12.41 26.51
N SER A 115 8.64 -11.93 27.75
CA SER A 115 9.54 -10.85 28.13
C SER A 115 11.01 -11.29 28.00
N GLU A 116 11.78 -10.61 27.12
CA GLU A 116 13.21 -10.88 26.93
C GLU A 116 14.01 -10.74 28.23
N LEU A 117 13.61 -9.80 29.11
CA LEU A 117 14.24 -9.64 30.44
C LEU A 117 14.00 -10.87 31.32
N SER A 118 12.78 -11.37 31.38
CA SER A 118 12.41 -12.56 32.16
C SER A 118 13.12 -13.80 31.64
N ASP A 119 13.19 -14.00 30.33
CA ASP A 119 13.91 -15.12 29.72
C ASP A 119 15.39 -15.12 30.07
N TRP A 120 16.07 -13.95 29.97
CA TRP A 120 17.46 -13.87 30.36
C TRP A 120 17.69 -14.02 31.86
N ALA A 121 16.79 -13.53 32.71
CA ALA A 121 16.84 -13.71 34.15
C ALA A 121 16.73 -15.22 34.53
N GLU A 122 15.83 -15.97 33.89
CA GLU A 122 15.67 -17.41 34.08
C GLU A 122 16.93 -18.18 33.63
N ARG A 123 17.43 -17.91 32.41
CA ARG A 123 18.64 -18.55 31.85
C ARG A 123 19.87 -18.33 32.72
N LEU A 124 20.02 -17.15 33.29
CA LEU A 124 21.13 -16.82 34.19
C LEU A 124 20.83 -17.18 35.66
N LYS A 125 19.68 -17.79 35.96
CA LYS A 125 19.27 -18.24 37.28
C LYS A 125 19.24 -17.11 38.33
N ILE A 126 18.73 -15.94 37.95
CA ILE A 126 18.51 -14.82 38.84
C ILE A 126 17.23 -15.08 39.65
N LYS A 127 17.34 -15.30 40.96
CA LYS A 127 16.20 -15.69 41.81
C LYS A 127 15.66 -14.59 42.71
N THR A 128 16.45 -13.57 42.98
CA THR A 128 16.08 -12.50 43.92
C THR A 128 16.60 -11.17 43.42
N ASN A 129 15.79 -10.15 43.60
CA ASN A 129 16.20 -8.77 43.35
C ASN A 129 16.85 -8.22 44.64
N ARG A 130 18.13 -7.81 44.57
CA ARG A 130 18.90 -7.26 45.68
C ARG A 130 18.78 -5.73 45.78
N PHE A 131 18.23 -5.09 44.77
CA PHE A 131 18.11 -3.65 44.65
C PHE A 131 16.68 -3.20 44.96
N PRO A 132 16.50 -2.00 45.50
CA PRO A 132 15.15 -1.45 45.72
C PRO A 132 14.44 -1.26 44.38
N THR A 133 13.16 -1.65 44.34
CA THR A 133 12.31 -1.50 43.16
C THR A 133 12.05 -0.01 42.84
N ASN A 134 12.26 0.39 41.63
CA ASN A 134 11.90 1.70 41.14
C ASN A 134 10.39 1.70 40.81
N VAL A 135 9.65 2.62 41.43
CA VAL A 135 8.20 2.74 41.18
C VAL A 135 7.99 3.76 40.10
N GLN A 136 7.57 3.27 38.91
CA GLN A 136 7.14 4.08 37.77
C GLN A 136 5.60 4.06 37.74
N GLU A 137 4.94 5.23 37.82
CA GLU A 137 3.51 5.26 38.16
C GLU A 137 2.56 5.45 36.96
N LYS A 138 3.03 5.57 35.75
CA LYS A 138 2.13 5.96 34.64
C LYS A 138 1.70 4.77 33.80
N HIS A 139 0.46 4.31 33.97
CA HIS A 139 -0.29 3.55 32.97
C HIS A 139 -1.05 4.53 32.10
N ASP A 140 -0.95 4.36 30.77
CA ASP A 140 -1.70 5.13 29.81
C ASP A 140 -2.39 4.17 28.84
N LEU A 141 -3.73 4.19 28.86
CA LEU A 141 -4.62 3.38 28.03
C LEU A 141 -5.46 4.25 27.10
N THR A 142 -5.06 5.50 26.89
CA THR A 142 -5.81 6.45 26.06
C THR A 142 -5.75 6.12 24.57
N HIS A 143 -4.65 5.49 24.11
CA HIS A 143 -4.51 5.12 22.72
C HIS A 143 -5.25 3.81 22.42
N PRO A 144 -6.20 3.75 21.42
CA PRO A 144 -7.01 2.56 21.17
C PRO A 144 -6.21 1.29 20.89
N ALA A 145 -5.05 1.41 20.23
CA ALA A 145 -4.25 0.29 19.76
C ALA A 145 -3.03 -0.04 20.64
N ILE A 146 -2.57 0.87 21.49
CA ILE A 146 -1.32 0.71 22.24
C ILE A 146 -1.54 1.02 23.73
N ALA A 147 -1.21 0.07 24.57
CA ALA A 147 -1.15 0.25 26.04
C ALA A 147 0.26 0.61 26.46
N VAL A 148 0.38 1.57 27.38
CA VAL A 148 1.64 2.03 27.98
C VAL A 148 1.69 1.62 29.45
N ASN A 149 2.70 0.82 29.83
CA ASN A 149 2.93 0.31 31.19
C ASN A 149 4.36 0.65 31.60
N LEU A 150 4.60 1.90 32.00
CA LEU A 150 5.96 2.36 32.32
C LEU A 150 6.59 1.63 33.51
N ASP A 151 5.79 1.01 34.37
CA ASP A 151 6.28 0.14 35.45
C ASP A 151 6.91 -1.17 34.98
N ALA A 152 6.87 -1.46 33.66
CA ALA A 152 7.65 -2.51 32.99
C ALA A 152 8.81 -1.96 32.14
N CYS A 153 9.10 -0.65 32.20
CA CYS A 153 10.10 -0.01 31.35
C CYS A 153 11.51 -0.12 31.95
N ILE A 154 12.44 -0.74 31.24
CA ILE A 154 13.88 -0.81 31.56
C ILE A 154 14.72 0.27 30.88
N GLN A 155 14.09 1.25 30.28
CA GLN A 155 14.73 2.41 29.63
C GLN A 155 15.77 2.04 28.53
N CYS A 156 15.52 0.94 27.83
CA CYS A 156 16.43 0.41 26.80
C CYS A 156 16.48 1.23 25.49
N THR A 157 15.64 2.25 25.35
CA THR A 157 15.52 3.16 24.17
C THR A 157 15.11 2.51 22.84
N ARG A 158 14.77 1.21 22.81
CA ARG A 158 14.34 0.56 21.55
C ARG A 158 13.10 1.22 20.95
N CYS A 159 12.11 1.61 21.76
CA CYS A 159 10.91 2.30 21.30
C CYS A 159 11.21 3.70 20.71
N VAL A 160 12.14 4.44 21.33
CA VAL A 160 12.57 5.76 20.85
C VAL A 160 13.20 5.64 19.47
N ARG A 161 14.13 4.67 19.29
CA ARG A 161 14.77 4.43 17.98
C ARG A 161 13.77 3.90 16.95
N ALA A 162 12.86 2.99 17.31
CA ALA A 162 11.81 2.52 16.43
C ALA A 162 10.93 3.68 15.91
N CYS A 163 10.57 4.63 16.77
CA CYS A 163 9.80 5.79 16.39
C CYS A 163 10.60 6.80 15.56
N ARG A 164 11.84 7.08 15.99
CA ARG A 164 12.68 8.16 15.44
C ARG A 164 13.51 7.75 14.22
N GLU A 165 14.07 6.54 14.22
CA GLU A 165 15.00 6.08 13.18
C GLU A 165 14.30 5.19 12.15
N GLU A 166 13.41 4.28 12.58
CA GLU A 166 12.72 3.36 11.67
C GLU A 166 11.51 4.01 10.99
N GLN A 167 10.58 4.58 11.78
CA GLN A 167 9.34 5.18 11.25
C GLN A 167 9.46 6.68 10.95
N VAL A 168 10.44 7.35 11.54
CA VAL A 168 10.69 8.79 11.37
C VAL A 168 9.45 9.64 11.71
N ASN A 169 8.83 9.33 12.84
CA ASN A 169 7.66 10.07 13.35
C ASN A 169 8.00 11.00 14.51
N ASP A 170 9.09 10.69 15.27
CA ASP A 170 9.64 11.50 16.37
C ASP A 170 8.68 11.76 17.55
N VAL A 171 7.67 10.91 17.75
CA VAL A 171 6.69 11.05 18.84
C VAL A 171 7.28 10.66 20.19
N ILE A 172 8.11 9.59 20.25
CA ILE A 172 8.65 9.06 21.50
C ILE A 172 9.98 9.72 21.82
N GLY A 173 10.04 10.37 22.99
CA GLY A 173 11.19 11.06 23.54
C GLY A 173 11.68 10.47 24.85
N TYR A 174 12.71 11.10 25.41
CA TYR A 174 13.30 10.79 26.69
C TYR A 174 13.32 12.04 27.54
N ALA A 175 12.69 12.02 28.73
CA ALA A 175 12.69 13.11 29.67
C ALA A 175 13.54 12.78 30.91
N ASN A 176 13.97 13.84 31.61
CA ASN A 176 14.74 13.78 32.85
C ASN A 176 16.11 13.08 32.71
N ARG A 177 16.79 12.83 33.85
CA ARG A 177 18.13 12.21 33.90
C ARG A 177 18.27 11.27 35.09
N GLY A 178 19.16 10.27 34.94
CA GLY A 178 19.48 9.31 35.97
C GLY A 178 18.27 8.50 36.41
N PHE A 179 18.05 8.31 37.69
CA PHE A 179 16.97 7.51 38.26
C PHE A 179 15.56 8.01 37.89
N LYS A 180 15.44 9.30 37.56
CA LYS A 180 14.15 9.90 37.13
C LYS A 180 13.94 9.91 35.64
N SER A 181 14.81 9.26 34.84
CA SER A 181 14.63 9.18 33.40
C SER A 181 13.36 8.42 33.03
N GLU A 182 12.59 8.94 32.10
CA GLU A 182 11.33 8.34 31.66
C GLU A 182 11.11 8.53 30.15
N ILE A 183 10.34 7.63 29.56
CA ILE A 183 9.86 7.76 28.19
C ILE A 183 8.63 8.67 28.18
N VAL A 184 8.60 9.61 27.25
CA VAL A 184 7.50 10.58 27.07
C VAL A 184 7.04 10.57 25.61
N PHE A 185 5.80 11.01 25.40
CA PHE A 185 5.20 11.17 24.08
C PHE A 185 5.04 12.68 23.81
N ASP A 186 5.49 13.16 22.65
CA ASP A 186 5.56 14.58 22.28
C ASP A 186 6.11 15.46 23.41
N ILE A 187 5.32 16.36 23.97
CA ILE A 187 5.71 17.23 25.09
C ILE A 187 5.24 16.72 26.46
N ASN A 188 5.17 15.41 26.64
CA ASN A 188 4.65 14.69 27.81
C ASN A 188 3.11 14.56 27.82
N ASP A 189 2.51 14.43 26.64
CA ASP A 189 1.08 14.15 26.45
C ASP A 189 0.77 12.68 26.75
N PHE A 190 -0.51 12.35 26.92
CA PHE A 190 -0.96 10.96 26.83
C PHE A 190 -0.80 10.44 25.41
N MET A 191 -0.52 9.15 25.25
CA MET A 191 -0.23 8.58 23.93
C MET A 191 -1.42 8.74 22.96
N GLY A 192 -2.66 8.65 23.43
CA GLY A 192 -3.86 8.88 22.62
C GLY A 192 -4.09 10.33 22.21
N GLU A 193 -3.48 11.29 22.87
CA GLU A 193 -3.55 12.72 22.58
C GLU A 193 -2.33 13.23 21.80
N SER A 194 -1.30 12.37 21.64
CA SER A 194 -0.06 12.67 20.93
C SER A 194 -0.23 12.59 19.41
N THR A 195 0.82 13.01 18.68
CA THR A 195 0.88 12.87 17.22
C THR A 195 1.19 11.44 16.73
N CYS A 196 0.92 10.44 17.58
CA CYS A 196 1.17 9.02 17.28
C CYS A 196 0.31 8.54 16.11
N VAL A 197 0.95 7.93 15.12
CA VAL A 197 0.29 7.35 13.94
C VAL A 197 -0.09 5.87 14.11
N GLY A 198 -0.03 5.33 15.33
CA GLY A 198 -0.43 3.97 15.65
C GLY A 198 0.35 2.86 14.93
N CYS A 199 1.56 3.09 14.44
CA CYS A 199 2.31 2.09 13.64
C CYS A 199 2.72 0.84 14.44
N GLY A 200 2.85 0.93 15.78
CA GLY A 200 3.18 -0.17 16.67
C GLY A 200 4.63 -0.68 16.57
N GLU A 201 5.55 0.03 15.90
CA GLU A 201 6.96 -0.37 15.89
C GLU A 201 7.59 -0.33 17.27
N CYS A 202 7.16 0.61 18.10
CA CYS A 202 7.58 0.69 19.51
C CYS A 202 7.09 -0.54 20.31
N VAL A 203 5.93 -1.09 19.99
CA VAL A 203 5.39 -2.32 20.58
C VAL A 203 6.22 -3.53 20.18
N GLN A 204 6.50 -3.70 18.87
CA GLN A 204 7.34 -4.78 18.37
C GLN A 204 8.78 -4.67 18.86
N ALA A 205 9.27 -3.47 19.15
CA ALA A 205 10.61 -3.23 19.66
C ALA A 205 10.73 -3.47 21.17
N CYS A 206 9.63 -3.37 21.95
CA CYS A 206 9.69 -3.40 23.41
C CYS A 206 10.05 -4.81 23.95
N PRO A 207 11.12 -4.97 24.74
CA PRO A 207 11.55 -6.28 25.25
C PRO A 207 10.80 -6.75 26.50
N THR A 208 9.99 -5.87 27.16
CA THR A 208 9.43 -6.15 28.47
C THR A 208 7.91 -6.03 28.59
N GLY A 209 7.22 -5.43 27.58
CA GLY A 209 5.79 -5.15 27.64
C GLY A 209 5.45 -3.77 28.23
N ALA A 210 6.42 -2.87 28.36
CA ALA A 210 6.15 -1.47 28.69
C ALA A 210 5.28 -0.80 27.61
N LEU A 211 5.44 -1.19 26.34
CA LEU A 211 4.56 -0.88 25.23
C LEU A 211 4.05 -2.17 24.65
N MET A 212 2.73 -2.33 24.56
CA MET A 212 2.07 -3.57 24.12
C MET A 212 0.77 -3.26 23.39
N PRO A 213 0.18 -4.20 22.65
CA PRO A 213 -1.16 -4.03 22.09
C PRO A 213 -2.16 -3.73 23.22
N SER A 214 -3.13 -2.83 22.99
CA SER A 214 -4.13 -2.41 24.01
C SER A 214 -5.06 -3.55 24.43
N LYS A 215 -5.28 -4.57 23.57
CA LYS A 215 -5.99 -5.80 23.95
C LYS A 215 -5.01 -6.73 24.67
N GLU A 216 -5.48 -7.52 25.64
CA GLU A 216 -4.69 -8.45 26.47
C GLU A 216 -4.08 -9.66 25.72
N VAL A 217 -3.89 -9.53 24.42
CA VAL A 217 -3.32 -10.58 23.55
C VAL A 217 -1.87 -10.96 23.92
N ALA A 218 -1.12 -10.04 24.54
CA ALA A 218 0.26 -10.26 24.95
C ALA A 218 0.42 -11.36 26.04
N LEU A 219 -0.66 -11.75 26.71
CA LEU A 219 -0.70 -12.86 27.67
C LEU A 219 -1.00 -14.21 27.04
N SER A 220 -1.32 -14.25 25.75
CA SER A 220 -1.58 -15.48 25.00
C SER A 220 -0.36 -15.89 24.19
N ILE A 221 -0.01 -17.20 24.26
CA ILE A 221 1.05 -17.77 23.42
C ILE A 221 0.38 -18.30 22.13
N PRO A 222 0.84 -17.92 20.95
CA PRO A 222 0.30 -18.41 19.68
C PRO A 222 0.61 -19.91 19.49
N ASP A 223 -0.32 -20.63 18.88
CA ASP A 223 -0.13 -22.05 18.53
C ASP A 223 0.70 -22.20 17.26
N LYS A 224 0.54 -21.27 16.33
CA LYS A 224 1.30 -21.23 15.07
C LYS A 224 1.65 -19.81 14.66
N LYS A 225 2.75 -19.67 13.94
CA LYS A 225 3.18 -18.42 13.27
C LYS A 225 3.15 -18.66 11.77
N VAL A 226 2.46 -17.80 11.03
CA VAL A 226 2.30 -17.93 9.59
C VAL A 226 2.89 -16.71 8.90
N GLU A 227 3.94 -16.94 8.12
CA GLU A 227 4.58 -15.92 7.30
C GLU A 227 3.75 -15.62 6.06
N SER A 228 3.41 -14.36 5.85
CA SER A 228 2.53 -13.92 4.77
C SER A 228 2.86 -12.50 4.32
N VAL A 229 1.96 -11.89 3.57
CA VAL A 229 2.04 -10.53 3.02
C VAL A 229 0.91 -9.69 3.60
N CYS A 230 1.14 -8.38 3.76
CA CYS A 230 0.13 -7.43 4.20
C CYS A 230 -0.96 -7.23 3.12
N PRO A 231 -2.26 -7.31 3.46
CA PRO A 231 -3.34 -7.23 2.48
C PRO A 231 -3.74 -5.80 2.08
N TYR A 232 -3.04 -4.76 2.51
CA TYR A 232 -3.52 -3.40 2.35
C TYR A 232 -2.94 -2.68 1.12
N CYS A 233 -1.75 -2.12 1.22
CA CYS A 233 -1.23 -1.30 0.12
C CYS A 233 -0.17 -2.00 -0.75
N GLY A 234 0.11 -1.39 -1.89
CA GLY A 234 1.07 -1.88 -2.87
C GLY A 234 2.53 -1.96 -2.40
N VAL A 235 2.87 -1.50 -1.18
CA VAL A 235 4.21 -1.73 -0.62
C VAL A 235 4.52 -3.21 -0.47
N GLY A 236 3.49 -4.06 -0.18
CA GLY A 236 3.69 -5.50 -0.05
C GLY A 236 4.57 -5.86 1.15
N CYS A 237 4.34 -5.24 2.30
CA CYS A 237 5.09 -5.54 3.52
C CYS A 237 4.96 -7.01 3.89
N LEU A 238 6.09 -7.68 4.14
CA LEU A 238 6.10 -9.03 4.69
C LEU A 238 5.75 -8.97 6.19
N LEU A 239 4.87 -9.87 6.62
CA LEU A 239 4.42 -9.96 7.99
C LEU A 239 4.28 -11.41 8.46
N THR A 240 4.18 -11.59 9.77
CA THR A 240 3.88 -12.86 10.42
C THR A 240 2.57 -12.71 11.19
N TYR A 241 1.60 -13.57 10.89
CA TYR A 241 0.39 -13.74 11.69
C TYR A 241 0.66 -14.69 12.85
N ASN A 242 0.42 -14.24 14.08
CA ASN A 242 0.47 -15.04 15.28
C ASN A 242 -0.94 -15.55 15.58
N VAL A 243 -1.16 -16.86 15.47
CA VAL A 243 -2.49 -17.48 15.47
C VAL A 243 -2.63 -18.37 16.69
N LYS A 244 -3.81 -18.38 17.29
CA LYS A 244 -4.24 -19.30 18.33
C LYS A 244 -5.70 -19.67 18.15
N ASP A 245 -6.04 -20.94 18.25
CA ASP A 245 -7.42 -21.45 18.14
C ASP A 245 -8.13 -20.91 16.89
N GLU A 246 -7.45 -20.91 15.72
CA GLU A 246 -7.92 -20.35 14.43
C GLU A 246 -8.28 -18.86 14.48
N LYS A 247 -7.72 -18.10 15.44
CA LYS A 247 -7.84 -16.64 15.50
C LYS A 247 -6.47 -15.97 15.40
N ILE A 248 -6.36 -14.94 14.59
CA ILE A 248 -5.18 -14.09 14.56
C ILE A 248 -5.20 -13.22 15.80
N LEU A 249 -4.18 -13.39 16.66
CA LEU A 249 -4.01 -12.61 17.88
C LEU A 249 -3.39 -11.24 17.58
N PHE A 250 -2.31 -11.24 16.79
CA PHE A 250 -1.59 -10.04 16.39
C PHE A 250 -0.74 -10.30 15.14
N ALA A 251 -0.30 -9.23 14.49
CA ALA A 251 0.60 -9.26 13.35
C ALA A 251 1.93 -8.57 13.69
N GLU A 252 3.04 -9.16 13.27
CA GLU A 252 4.38 -8.60 13.38
C GLU A 252 4.99 -8.37 12.00
N GLY A 253 5.78 -7.30 11.85
CA GLY A 253 6.59 -7.11 10.67
C GLY A 253 7.70 -8.16 10.59
N ARG A 254 7.80 -8.79 9.43
CA ARG A 254 8.88 -9.73 9.09
C ARG A 254 9.86 -9.06 8.16
N ASP A 255 11.14 -9.43 8.24
CA ASP A 255 12.15 -8.88 7.34
C ASP A 255 11.80 -9.17 5.88
N GLY A 256 11.85 -8.12 5.09
CA GLY A 256 11.54 -8.17 3.66
C GLY A 256 12.08 -6.93 2.95
N PRO A 257 12.41 -7.07 1.67
CA PRO A 257 13.10 -6.01 0.92
C PRO A 257 12.28 -4.72 0.77
N SER A 258 10.95 -4.80 0.87
CA SER A 258 10.06 -3.63 0.75
C SER A 258 9.70 -2.99 2.10
N ASN A 259 9.97 -3.64 3.24
CA ASN A 259 9.54 -3.14 4.53
C ASN A 259 10.57 -3.21 5.67
N LEU A 260 11.65 -3.99 5.56
CA LEU A 260 12.69 -4.11 6.59
C LEU A 260 12.09 -4.33 8.00
N SER A 261 11.19 -5.28 8.14
CA SER A 261 10.42 -5.61 9.35
C SER A 261 9.42 -4.53 9.81
N ARG A 262 9.22 -3.43 9.08
CA ARG A 262 8.31 -2.33 9.45
C ARG A 262 6.88 -2.64 9.03
N LEU A 263 5.91 -2.18 9.83
CA LEU A 263 4.49 -2.14 9.49
C LEU A 263 3.91 -0.75 9.78
N CYS A 264 2.79 -0.44 9.15
CA CYS A 264 1.95 0.71 9.52
C CYS A 264 0.76 0.25 10.38
N VAL A 265 -0.06 1.20 10.87
CA VAL A 265 -1.24 0.94 11.68
C VAL A 265 -2.16 -0.11 11.05
N LYS A 266 -2.41 -0.04 9.73
CA LYS A 266 -3.27 -1.00 9.02
C LYS A 266 -2.68 -2.42 9.00
N GLY A 267 -1.42 -2.57 8.64
CA GLY A 267 -0.77 -3.89 8.58
C GLY A 267 -0.63 -4.54 9.95
N ARG A 268 -0.46 -3.73 11.00
CA ARG A 268 -0.29 -4.22 12.38
C ARG A 268 -1.60 -4.53 13.07
N TYR A 269 -2.63 -3.70 12.93
CA TYR A 269 -3.86 -3.79 13.72
C TYR A 269 -5.12 -4.04 12.88
N GLY A 270 -5.03 -3.96 11.56
CA GLY A 270 -6.19 -4.07 10.69
C GLY A 270 -6.57 -5.50 10.30
N PHE A 271 -6.07 -6.53 10.95
CA PHE A 271 -6.35 -7.93 10.61
C PHE A 271 -7.71 -8.44 11.15
N ASP A 272 -8.26 -7.82 12.19
CA ASP A 272 -9.40 -8.35 12.94
C ASP A 272 -10.75 -8.20 12.22
N TYR A 273 -10.81 -7.53 11.07
CA TYR A 273 -12.01 -7.52 10.21
C TYR A 273 -12.45 -8.94 9.80
N ILE A 274 -11.52 -9.91 9.71
CA ILE A 274 -11.85 -11.30 9.36
C ILE A 274 -12.68 -12.00 10.44
N HIS A 275 -12.60 -11.50 11.68
CA HIS A 275 -13.33 -12.02 12.84
C HIS A 275 -14.58 -11.19 13.16
N ASN A 276 -14.97 -10.24 12.29
CA ASN A 276 -16.17 -9.43 12.46
C ASN A 276 -17.44 -10.27 12.31
N ASP A 277 -18.44 -10.05 13.17
CA ASP A 277 -19.69 -10.83 13.20
C ASP A 277 -20.52 -10.69 11.90
N GLY A 278 -20.30 -9.61 11.12
CA GLY A 278 -20.94 -9.39 9.83
C GLY A 278 -20.36 -10.21 8.66
N ARG A 279 -19.41 -11.13 8.92
CA ARG A 279 -18.83 -12.00 7.88
C ARG A 279 -19.88 -12.92 7.27
N LEU A 280 -19.87 -12.99 5.94
CA LEU A 280 -20.71 -13.95 5.19
C LEU A 280 -20.22 -15.38 5.46
N THR A 281 -21.15 -16.23 5.91
CA THR A 281 -20.88 -17.64 6.28
C THR A 281 -21.64 -18.64 5.41
N LYS A 282 -22.68 -18.19 4.69
CA LYS A 282 -23.49 -19.03 3.78
C LYS A 282 -23.86 -18.25 2.53
N PRO A 283 -24.09 -18.92 1.40
CA PRO A 283 -24.66 -18.29 0.21
C PRO A 283 -26.03 -17.70 0.48
N LEU A 284 -26.31 -16.56 -0.17
CA LEU A 284 -27.59 -15.84 -0.06
C LEU A 284 -28.21 -15.66 -1.45
N ILE A 285 -29.50 -15.80 -1.55
CA ILE A 285 -30.28 -15.46 -2.74
C ILE A 285 -31.34 -14.41 -2.40
N ARG A 286 -31.61 -13.51 -3.36
CA ARG A 286 -32.66 -12.49 -3.20
C ARG A 286 -34.02 -13.15 -3.15
N LYS A 287 -34.86 -12.79 -2.17
CA LYS A 287 -36.22 -13.30 -2.03
C LYS A 287 -37.07 -12.88 -3.24
N LYS A 288 -37.91 -13.79 -3.70
CA LYS A 288 -38.78 -13.55 -4.84
C LYS A 288 -39.72 -12.36 -4.58
N GLY A 289 -39.73 -11.39 -5.51
CA GLY A 289 -40.59 -10.21 -5.44
C GLY A 289 -40.02 -9.05 -4.66
N VAL A 290 -38.80 -9.15 -4.10
CA VAL A 290 -38.15 -8.02 -3.45
C VAL A 290 -37.39 -7.20 -4.50
N ASP A 291 -37.75 -5.93 -4.65
CA ASP A 291 -37.15 -4.99 -5.60
C ASP A 291 -35.68 -4.71 -5.27
N LYS A 292 -34.90 -4.39 -6.31
CA LYS A 292 -33.52 -3.90 -6.18
C LYS A 292 -33.43 -2.39 -5.94
N ASN A 293 -34.52 -1.66 -6.12
CA ASN A 293 -34.56 -0.21 -5.92
C ASN A 293 -34.65 0.14 -4.43
N ILE A 294 -33.51 0.02 -3.72
CA ILE A 294 -33.41 0.22 -2.28
C ILE A 294 -32.65 1.53 -2.03
N ASP A 295 -33.20 2.37 -1.15
CA ASP A 295 -32.49 3.54 -0.64
C ASP A 295 -31.46 3.12 0.43
N LEU A 296 -30.19 3.09 0.04
CA LEU A 296 -29.08 2.72 0.92
C LEU A 296 -28.86 3.70 2.09
N HIS A 297 -29.37 4.94 2.02
CA HIS A 297 -29.20 5.92 3.10
C HIS A 297 -30.16 5.66 4.26
N SER A 298 -31.32 5.08 3.99
CA SER A 298 -32.34 4.78 5.00
C SER A 298 -32.38 3.32 5.43
N TYR A 299 -31.57 2.45 4.80
CA TYR A 299 -31.63 1.01 5.06
C TYR A 299 -30.75 0.62 6.26
N ASP A 300 -31.32 -0.16 7.19
CA ASP A 300 -30.57 -0.81 8.26
C ASP A 300 -29.95 -2.12 7.78
N PHE A 301 -28.63 -2.13 7.64
CA PHE A 301 -27.83 -3.30 7.19
C PHE A 301 -27.96 -4.53 8.10
N ASN A 302 -28.49 -4.39 9.32
CA ASN A 302 -28.80 -5.53 10.19
C ASN A 302 -30.01 -6.33 9.73
N ASN A 303 -30.89 -5.76 8.88
CA ASN A 303 -32.13 -6.38 8.41
C ASN A 303 -31.98 -7.11 7.06
N ILE A 304 -30.78 -7.58 6.74
CA ILE A 304 -30.50 -8.26 5.46
C ILE A 304 -31.46 -9.42 5.16
N ASN A 305 -31.97 -10.09 6.18
CA ASN A 305 -32.94 -11.19 6.07
C ASN A 305 -34.31 -10.76 5.51
N GLU A 306 -34.62 -9.47 5.41
CA GLU A 306 -35.80 -8.97 4.72
C GLU A 306 -35.65 -9.11 3.19
N ILE A 307 -34.43 -8.98 2.68
CA ILE A 307 -34.09 -8.97 1.25
C ILE A 307 -33.64 -10.35 0.77
N PHE A 308 -32.80 -11.02 1.55
CA PHE A 308 -32.16 -12.27 1.16
C PHE A 308 -32.59 -13.43 2.05
N GLU A 309 -32.44 -14.64 1.52
CA GLU A 309 -32.56 -15.89 2.26
C GLU A 309 -31.28 -16.72 2.10
N GLU A 310 -30.90 -17.41 3.18
CA GLU A 310 -29.79 -18.35 3.17
C GLU A 310 -30.12 -19.57 2.30
N THR A 311 -29.13 -20.07 1.55
CA THR A 311 -29.32 -21.23 0.68
C THR A 311 -28.10 -22.14 0.67
N THR A 312 -28.18 -23.26 -0.04
CA THR A 312 -27.04 -24.14 -0.27
C THR A 312 -26.15 -23.64 -1.38
N TRP A 313 -24.87 -24.05 -1.39
CA TRP A 313 -23.95 -23.74 -2.48
C TRP A 313 -24.45 -24.22 -3.84
N GLU A 314 -25.01 -25.43 -3.89
CA GLU A 314 -25.56 -26.02 -5.13
C GLU A 314 -26.62 -25.09 -5.71
N HIS A 315 -27.61 -24.71 -4.92
CA HIS A 315 -28.71 -23.86 -5.39
C HIS A 315 -28.25 -22.46 -5.76
N ALA A 316 -27.33 -21.84 -4.97
CA ALA A 316 -26.78 -20.53 -5.27
C ALA A 316 -25.99 -20.52 -6.60
N LEU A 317 -25.18 -21.56 -6.85
CA LEU A 317 -24.45 -21.71 -8.10
C LEU A 317 -25.39 -21.94 -9.29
N ASP A 318 -26.43 -22.77 -9.12
CA ASP A 318 -27.42 -23.00 -10.17
C ASP A 318 -28.13 -21.69 -10.56
N VAL A 319 -28.59 -20.89 -9.57
CA VAL A 319 -29.23 -19.60 -9.83
C VAL A 319 -28.27 -18.63 -10.53
N ALA A 320 -27.00 -18.55 -10.07
CA ALA A 320 -25.99 -17.70 -10.67
C ALA A 320 -25.71 -18.07 -12.13
N ILE A 321 -25.46 -19.36 -12.40
CA ILE A 321 -25.09 -19.88 -13.72
C ILE A 321 -26.27 -19.76 -14.70
N GLU A 322 -27.46 -20.15 -14.30
CA GLU A 322 -28.66 -20.07 -15.16
C GLU A 322 -29.01 -18.62 -15.49
N GLY A 323 -28.81 -17.68 -14.53
CA GLY A 323 -28.97 -16.25 -14.77
C GLY A 323 -28.02 -15.74 -15.86
N PHE A 324 -26.71 -16.08 -15.78
CA PHE A 324 -25.74 -15.72 -16.81
C PHE A 324 -26.06 -16.34 -18.16
N LYS A 325 -26.44 -17.62 -18.20
CA LYS A 325 -26.88 -18.28 -19.45
C LYS A 325 -28.11 -17.60 -20.06
N LYS A 326 -29.09 -17.24 -19.24
CA LYS A 326 -30.29 -16.54 -19.68
C LYS A 326 -29.95 -15.19 -20.33
N VAL A 327 -29.13 -14.37 -19.68
CA VAL A 327 -28.66 -13.09 -20.23
C VAL A 327 -27.89 -13.31 -21.53
N LYS A 328 -26.92 -14.26 -21.54
CA LYS A 328 -26.12 -14.58 -22.72
C LYS A 328 -26.99 -15.01 -23.92
N ASN A 329 -28.03 -15.80 -23.68
CA ASN A 329 -28.96 -16.24 -24.72
C ASN A 329 -29.86 -15.09 -25.22
N ALA A 330 -30.25 -14.16 -24.37
CA ALA A 330 -31.15 -13.06 -24.71
C ALA A 330 -30.43 -11.88 -25.38
N LYS A 331 -29.22 -11.52 -24.91
CA LYS A 331 -28.48 -10.33 -25.35
C LYS A 331 -27.18 -10.64 -26.09
N GLY A 332 -26.77 -11.91 -26.13
CA GLY A 332 -25.44 -12.31 -26.61
C GLY A 332 -24.34 -12.08 -25.58
N PRO A 333 -23.06 -12.37 -25.90
CA PRO A 333 -21.90 -12.19 -25.04
C PRO A 333 -21.73 -10.78 -24.50
N SER A 334 -22.03 -9.74 -25.30
CA SER A 334 -21.94 -8.32 -24.90
C SER A 334 -22.95 -7.90 -23.82
N GLY A 335 -24.00 -8.70 -23.56
CA GLY A 335 -24.94 -8.48 -22.48
C GLY A 335 -24.39 -8.79 -21.09
N LEU A 336 -23.16 -9.33 -20.99
CA LEU A 336 -22.48 -9.74 -19.77
C LEU A 336 -21.18 -8.95 -19.55
N ALA A 337 -20.82 -8.77 -18.27
CA ALA A 337 -19.54 -8.21 -17.87
C ALA A 337 -19.06 -8.80 -16.53
N GLY A 338 -17.80 -8.53 -16.17
CA GLY A 338 -17.21 -8.87 -14.89
C GLY A 338 -16.38 -7.75 -14.28
N PHE A 339 -16.52 -7.52 -12.98
CA PHE A 339 -15.62 -6.68 -12.20
C PHE A 339 -14.80 -7.57 -11.27
N GLY A 340 -13.49 -7.63 -11.48
CA GLY A 340 -12.55 -8.32 -10.63
C GLY A 340 -11.88 -7.40 -9.62
N CYS A 341 -11.13 -8.00 -8.69
CA CYS A 341 -10.57 -7.27 -7.55
C CYS A 341 -9.03 -7.24 -7.56
N ALA A 342 -8.47 -6.08 -7.25
CA ALA A 342 -7.03 -5.93 -7.01
C ALA A 342 -6.59 -6.37 -5.59
N LYS A 343 -7.48 -6.96 -4.81
CA LYS A 343 -7.16 -7.60 -3.52
C LYS A 343 -7.10 -9.12 -3.61
N GLY A 344 -7.60 -9.70 -4.68
CA GLY A 344 -7.41 -11.09 -5.02
C GLY A 344 -5.94 -11.41 -5.31
N SER A 345 -5.61 -12.69 -5.35
CA SER A 345 -4.28 -13.15 -5.79
C SER A 345 -4.10 -12.99 -7.31
N ASN A 346 -2.88 -13.13 -7.79
CA ASN A 346 -2.59 -13.16 -9.23
C ASN A 346 -3.40 -14.25 -9.93
N GLU A 347 -3.50 -15.43 -9.30
CA GLU A 347 -4.22 -16.59 -9.81
C GLU A 347 -5.73 -16.33 -9.88
N GLU A 348 -6.30 -15.66 -8.89
CA GLU A 348 -7.72 -15.29 -8.89
C GLU A 348 -8.03 -14.27 -9.99
N ALA A 349 -7.18 -13.26 -10.14
CA ALA A 349 -7.30 -12.27 -11.21
C ALA A 349 -7.20 -12.92 -12.60
N TYR A 350 -6.23 -13.85 -12.76
CA TYR A 350 -6.05 -14.60 -14.00
C TYR A 350 -7.26 -15.46 -14.33
N LEU A 351 -7.76 -16.28 -13.39
CA LEU A 351 -8.91 -17.13 -13.64
C LEU A 351 -10.20 -16.34 -13.85
N PHE A 352 -10.38 -15.22 -13.14
CA PHE A 352 -11.57 -14.39 -13.29
C PHE A 352 -11.65 -13.81 -14.72
N GLN A 353 -10.57 -13.17 -15.21
CA GLN A 353 -10.56 -12.62 -16.56
C GLN A 353 -10.66 -13.74 -17.62
N LYS A 354 -10.02 -14.90 -17.39
CA LYS A 354 -10.12 -16.05 -18.26
C LYS A 354 -11.57 -16.56 -18.35
N LEU A 355 -12.30 -16.63 -17.22
CA LEU A 355 -13.72 -16.99 -17.18
C LEU A 355 -14.57 -16.04 -18.03
N ILE A 356 -14.40 -14.71 -17.84
CA ILE A 356 -15.19 -13.74 -18.60
C ILE A 356 -14.92 -13.86 -20.10
N ARG A 357 -13.65 -14.04 -20.49
CA ARG A 357 -13.27 -14.15 -21.93
C ARG A 357 -13.69 -15.47 -22.57
N THR A 358 -13.56 -16.57 -21.84
CA THR A 358 -13.83 -17.91 -22.40
C THR A 358 -15.27 -18.39 -22.12
N GLY A 359 -15.78 -18.18 -20.90
CA GLY A 359 -17.10 -18.61 -20.45
C GLY A 359 -18.22 -17.66 -20.91
N PHE A 360 -18.05 -16.37 -20.71
CA PHE A 360 -19.00 -15.36 -21.17
C PHE A 360 -18.78 -15.00 -22.64
N ASN A 361 -17.57 -15.19 -23.19
CA ASN A 361 -17.13 -14.86 -24.55
C ASN A 361 -17.13 -13.35 -24.83
N THR A 362 -16.72 -12.54 -23.84
CA THR A 362 -16.63 -11.09 -23.97
C THR A 362 -15.35 -10.57 -23.31
N ASN A 363 -14.83 -9.44 -23.80
CA ASN A 363 -13.74 -8.72 -23.14
C ASN A 363 -14.25 -7.64 -22.15
N ASN A 364 -15.54 -7.60 -21.81
CA ASN A 364 -16.10 -6.72 -20.80
C ASN A 364 -15.67 -7.16 -19.39
N VAL A 365 -14.39 -7.05 -19.09
CA VAL A 365 -13.78 -7.38 -17.80
C VAL A 365 -12.80 -6.30 -17.42
N ASP A 366 -12.99 -5.68 -16.25
CA ASP A 366 -12.12 -4.63 -15.76
C ASP A 366 -12.01 -4.72 -14.22
N HIS A 367 -11.19 -3.89 -13.59
CA HIS A 367 -11.02 -3.86 -12.15
C HIS A 367 -10.65 -2.45 -11.65
N CYS A 368 -10.43 -2.31 -10.36
CA CYS A 368 -10.19 -1.02 -9.72
C CYS A 368 -8.98 -0.22 -10.28
N THR A 369 -8.06 -0.82 -11.05
CA THR A 369 -7.01 -0.08 -11.78
C THR A 369 -7.60 1.01 -12.65
N ARG A 370 -8.81 0.78 -13.22
CA ARG A 370 -9.52 1.78 -14.02
C ARG A 370 -9.78 3.06 -13.25
N LEU A 371 -10.15 2.95 -12.00
CA LEU A 371 -10.42 4.07 -11.11
C LEU A 371 -9.15 4.56 -10.37
N CYS A 372 -7.99 3.94 -10.63
CA CYS A 372 -6.75 4.15 -9.86
C CYS A 372 -5.61 4.72 -10.72
N HIS A 373 -4.92 3.87 -11.49
CA HIS A 373 -3.72 4.21 -12.25
C HIS A 373 -3.86 3.98 -13.76
N ALA A 374 -5.09 3.89 -14.30
CA ALA A 374 -5.26 3.63 -15.73
C ALA A 374 -4.53 4.66 -16.61
N SER A 375 -4.58 5.93 -16.27
CA SER A 375 -3.84 7.00 -16.96
C SER A 375 -2.33 6.80 -16.93
N SER A 376 -1.78 6.40 -15.78
CA SER A 376 -0.34 6.09 -15.66
C SER A 376 0.05 4.88 -16.50
N VAL A 377 -0.78 3.82 -16.50
CA VAL A 377 -0.54 2.60 -17.29
C VAL A 377 -0.57 2.90 -18.79
N VAL A 378 -1.57 3.65 -19.25
CA VAL A 378 -1.67 4.05 -20.67
C VAL A 378 -0.46 4.87 -21.09
N ALA A 379 -0.11 5.93 -20.33
CA ALA A 379 1.04 6.77 -20.65
C ALA A 379 2.37 5.98 -20.66
N LEU A 380 2.58 5.09 -19.70
CA LEU A 380 3.78 4.26 -19.63
C LEU A 380 3.85 3.26 -20.81
N LEU A 381 2.75 2.56 -21.12
CA LEU A 381 2.72 1.61 -22.24
C LEU A 381 3.03 2.30 -23.57
N GLU A 382 2.45 3.48 -23.83
CA GLU A 382 2.64 4.18 -25.11
C GLU A 382 4.00 4.87 -25.23
N MET A 383 4.63 5.29 -24.12
CA MET A 383 5.88 6.03 -24.15
C MET A 383 7.12 5.17 -23.92
N VAL A 384 7.04 4.17 -23.03
CA VAL A 384 8.19 3.33 -22.64
C VAL A 384 7.94 1.83 -22.79
N GLY A 385 6.76 1.44 -23.31
CA GLY A 385 6.45 0.05 -23.64
C GLY A 385 6.15 -0.88 -22.45
N SER A 386 6.04 -0.35 -21.22
CA SER A 386 5.75 -1.15 -20.03
C SER A 386 4.82 -0.40 -19.09
N GLY A 387 3.81 -1.07 -18.55
CA GLY A 387 2.89 -0.49 -17.56
C GLY A 387 3.42 -0.50 -16.11
N ALA A 388 4.63 -1.00 -15.88
CA ALA A 388 5.21 -1.18 -14.56
C ALA A 388 6.17 -0.06 -14.17
N VAL A 389 6.50 0.03 -12.87
CA VAL A 389 7.52 0.95 -12.35
C VAL A 389 8.91 0.58 -12.88
N SER A 390 9.80 1.58 -13.03
CA SER A 390 11.15 1.33 -13.54
C SER A 390 12.16 0.90 -12.48
N ASN A 391 11.92 1.22 -11.20
CA ASN A 391 12.81 1.03 -10.06
C ASN A 391 12.04 0.60 -8.82
N GLN A 392 12.76 0.28 -7.75
CA GLN A 392 12.19 -0.04 -6.44
C GLN A 392 12.15 1.19 -5.53
N VAL A 393 11.24 1.20 -4.53
CA VAL A 393 11.17 2.28 -3.54
C VAL A 393 12.50 2.45 -2.79
N ALA A 394 13.19 1.36 -2.47
CA ALA A 394 14.46 1.37 -1.75
C ALA A 394 15.58 2.09 -2.51
N ASP A 395 15.49 2.24 -3.84
CA ASP A 395 16.49 2.93 -4.67
C ASP A 395 16.60 4.43 -4.35
N VAL A 396 15.71 5.00 -3.53
CA VAL A 396 15.84 6.36 -3.00
C VAL A 396 17.14 6.58 -2.22
N THR A 397 17.77 5.53 -1.72
CA THR A 397 19.09 5.58 -1.06
C THR A 397 20.21 5.93 -2.04
N GLU A 398 20.06 5.57 -3.31
CA GLU A 398 20.99 5.87 -4.39
C GLU A 398 20.68 7.20 -5.11
N ALA A 399 19.46 7.74 -4.94
CA ALA A 399 19.05 8.99 -5.55
C ALA A 399 19.67 10.20 -4.84
N GLU A 400 19.91 11.29 -5.58
CA GLU A 400 20.26 12.61 -5.04
C GLU A 400 19.03 13.49 -4.89
N VAL A 401 18.06 13.34 -5.79
CA VAL A 401 16.79 14.09 -5.81
C VAL A 401 15.60 13.14 -5.85
N ILE A 402 14.62 13.41 -5.02
CA ILE A 402 13.38 12.64 -4.93
C ILE A 402 12.20 13.60 -5.12
N ILE A 403 11.39 13.39 -6.15
CA ILE A 403 10.14 14.13 -6.37
C ILE A 403 8.96 13.26 -5.93
N ILE A 404 8.07 13.83 -5.13
CA ILE A 404 6.76 13.25 -4.78
C ILE A 404 5.69 14.22 -5.26
N ILE A 405 4.86 13.79 -6.21
CA ILE A 405 3.80 14.63 -6.78
C ILE A 405 2.43 13.98 -6.68
N GLY A 406 1.40 14.75 -6.27
CA GLY A 406 0.01 14.29 -6.18
C GLY A 406 -0.14 13.03 -5.32
N SER A 407 0.65 12.91 -4.26
CA SER A 407 0.68 11.74 -3.38
C SER A 407 0.99 12.10 -1.93
N ASN A 408 0.27 11.45 -1.00
CA ASN A 408 0.58 11.49 0.42
C ASN A 408 1.08 10.10 0.89
N PRO A 409 2.36 9.76 0.70
CA PRO A 409 2.86 8.42 1.03
C PRO A 409 2.81 8.13 2.53
N THR A 410 2.85 9.13 3.43
CA THR A 410 2.71 8.93 4.88
C THR A 410 1.34 8.35 5.28
N VAL A 411 0.31 8.59 4.47
CA VAL A 411 -1.05 8.05 4.64
C VAL A 411 -1.27 6.80 3.77
N ASN A 412 -0.87 6.88 2.49
CA ASN A 412 -1.19 5.88 1.48
C ASN A 412 -0.25 4.68 1.46
N HIS A 413 1.06 4.93 1.71
CA HIS A 413 2.15 3.95 1.66
C HIS A 413 3.12 4.19 2.83
N PRO A 414 2.66 4.12 4.11
CA PRO A 414 3.43 4.66 5.24
C PRO A 414 4.82 4.05 5.40
N VAL A 415 4.98 2.76 5.10
CA VAL A 415 6.29 2.10 5.17
C VAL A 415 7.21 2.55 4.04
N ALA A 416 6.72 2.71 2.80
CA ALA A 416 7.52 3.31 1.71
C ALA A 416 7.97 4.74 2.06
N ALA A 417 7.11 5.52 2.71
CA ALA A 417 7.45 6.86 3.18
C ALA A 417 8.63 6.87 4.17
N THR A 418 8.88 5.77 4.90
CA THR A 418 10.03 5.70 5.81
C THR A 418 11.36 5.75 5.06
N PHE A 419 11.44 5.13 3.89
CA PHE A 419 12.63 5.21 3.02
C PHE A 419 12.85 6.65 2.53
N MET A 420 11.80 7.31 2.07
CA MET A 420 11.87 8.70 1.58
C MET A 420 12.26 9.67 2.70
N LYS A 421 11.67 9.53 3.89
CA LYS A 421 11.97 10.35 5.07
C LYS A 421 13.42 10.15 5.54
N ASN A 422 13.90 8.91 5.59
CA ASN A 422 15.29 8.62 5.95
C ASN A 422 16.26 9.16 4.90
N ALA A 423 15.99 8.98 3.61
CA ALA A 423 16.81 9.57 2.54
C ALA A 423 16.94 11.10 2.68
N SER A 424 15.85 11.80 3.00
CA SER A 424 15.90 13.25 3.28
C SER A 424 16.75 13.57 4.52
N LYS A 425 16.63 12.80 5.62
CA LYS A 425 17.49 12.95 6.81
C LYS A 425 18.99 12.73 6.50
N GLU A 426 19.29 11.86 5.55
CA GLU A 426 20.66 11.57 5.07
C GLU A 426 21.19 12.63 4.08
N GLY A 427 20.41 13.69 3.84
CA GLY A 427 20.82 14.83 3.01
C GLY A 427 20.43 14.75 1.54
N LYS A 428 19.58 13.79 1.13
CA LYS A 428 18.99 13.77 -0.21
C LYS A 428 17.99 14.90 -0.37
N THR A 429 17.88 15.48 -1.56
CA THR A 429 16.92 16.55 -1.82
C THR A 429 15.53 15.98 -2.04
N LEU A 430 14.59 16.28 -1.16
CA LEU A 430 13.19 15.90 -1.27
C LEU A 430 12.35 17.08 -1.75
N ILE A 431 11.65 16.91 -2.87
CA ILE A 431 10.74 17.88 -3.48
C ILE A 431 9.34 17.32 -3.42
N VAL A 432 8.41 18.01 -2.76
CA VAL A 432 7.00 17.60 -2.66
C VAL A 432 6.13 18.60 -3.42
N MET A 433 5.29 18.11 -4.30
CA MET A 433 4.37 18.88 -5.14
C MET A 433 2.94 18.39 -4.92
N ASP A 434 2.12 19.18 -4.24
CA ASP A 434 0.72 18.79 -3.92
C ASP A 434 -0.11 20.04 -3.61
N PRO A 435 -1.37 20.12 -4.07
CA PRO A 435 -2.28 21.23 -3.73
C PRO A 435 -2.58 21.32 -2.24
N LYS A 436 -2.57 20.19 -1.53
CA LYS A 436 -2.72 20.07 -0.08
C LYS A 436 -1.36 19.85 0.58
N LYS A 437 -1.04 20.60 1.62
CA LYS A 437 0.17 20.38 2.42
C LYS A 437 0.04 19.07 3.19
N THR A 438 0.80 18.06 2.75
CA THR A 438 0.82 16.72 3.31
C THR A 438 1.92 16.56 4.35
N ASP A 439 1.85 15.55 5.25
CA ASP A 439 2.84 15.33 6.31
C ASP A 439 4.26 15.11 5.81
N ILE A 440 4.43 14.49 4.63
CA ILE A 440 5.75 14.29 4.04
C ILE A 440 6.45 15.62 3.75
N SER A 441 5.70 16.72 3.55
CA SER A 441 6.24 18.04 3.26
C SER A 441 7.11 18.60 4.39
N ARG A 442 6.94 18.16 5.65
CA ARG A 442 7.81 18.56 6.78
C ARG A 442 9.26 18.07 6.64
N HIS A 443 9.49 17.08 5.77
CA HIS A 443 10.81 16.55 5.44
C HIS A 443 11.34 17.10 4.11
N ALA A 444 10.54 17.89 3.36
CA ALA A 444 10.89 18.39 2.05
C ALA A 444 11.86 19.58 2.12
N ASN A 445 12.83 19.61 1.22
CA ASN A 445 13.65 20.79 0.96
C ASN A 445 12.88 21.84 0.17
N TYR A 446 11.99 21.38 -0.73
CA TYR A 446 11.11 22.20 -1.53
C TYR A 446 9.70 21.67 -1.46
N TYR A 447 8.74 22.55 -1.15
CA TYR A 447 7.32 22.23 -1.19
C TYR A 447 6.63 23.18 -2.18
N LEU A 448 6.08 22.62 -3.26
CA LEU A 448 5.37 23.34 -4.29
C LEU A 448 3.87 23.12 -4.11
N GLN A 449 3.19 24.06 -3.43
CA GLN A 449 1.73 24.04 -3.28
C GLN A 449 1.08 24.69 -4.50
N PHE A 450 0.96 23.93 -5.57
CA PHE A 450 0.36 24.42 -6.80
C PHE A 450 -1.18 24.45 -6.72
N LYS A 451 -1.82 25.20 -7.60
CA LYS A 451 -3.29 25.25 -7.71
C LYS A 451 -3.80 23.91 -8.24
N PRO A 452 -4.92 23.35 -7.70
CA PRO A 452 -5.48 22.11 -8.21
C PRO A 452 -5.64 22.13 -9.72
N ASP A 453 -5.40 20.99 -10.37
CA ASP A 453 -5.57 20.78 -11.81
C ASP A 453 -4.61 21.57 -12.71
N THR A 454 -3.49 22.07 -12.17
CA THR A 454 -2.46 22.80 -12.94
C THR A 454 -1.15 22.02 -13.08
N ASP A 455 -1.17 20.72 -12.89
CA ASP A 455 -0.02 19.82 -12.96
C ASP A 455 0.73 19.94 -14.30
N VAL A 456 0.02 19.84 -15.43
CA VAL A 456 0.60 19.95 -16.77
C VAL A 456 1.25 21.32 -16.99
N ALA A 457 0.63 22.41 -16.52
CA ALA A 457 1.20 23.74 -16.64
C ALA A 457 2.54 23.86 -15.88
N MET A 458 2.57 23.36 -14.63
CA MET A 458 3.77 23.34 -13.79
C MET A 458 4.87 22.45 -14.39
N LEU A 459 4.55 21.23 -14.80
CA LEU A 459 5.51 20.29 -15.36
C LEU A 459 6.07 20.75 -16.71
N ASN A 460 5.23 21.29 -17.59
CA ASN A 460 5.70 21.88 -18.86
C ASN A 460 6.61 23.08 -18.62
N ALA A 461 6.35 23.91 -17.59
CA ALA A 461 7.25 25.00 -17.20
C ALA A 461 8.62 24.49 -16.72
N ILE A 462 8.64 23.44 -15.91
CA ILE A 462 9.89 22.80 -15.46
C ILE A 462 10.66 22.25 -16.66
N MET A 463 10.01 21.53 -17.57
CA MET A 463 10.64 21.01 -18.80
C MET A 463 11.15 22.14 -19.70
N LYS A 464 10.39 23.24 -19.84
CA LYS A 464 10.85 24.41 -20.61
C LYS A 464 12.07 25.05 -19.96
N SER A 465 12.10 25.15 -18.64
CA SER A 465 13.26 25.68 -17.90
C SER A 465 14.51 24.80 -18.09
N ILE A 466 14.37 23.47 -18.13
CA ILE A 466 15.47 22.53 -18.42
C ILE A 466 16.04 22.82 -19.82
N ILE A 467 15.19 23.05 -20.82
CA ILE A 467 15.63 23.39 -22.18
C ILE A 467 16.35 24.74 -22.19
N ASP A 468 15.80 25.77 -21.52
CA ASP A 468 16.35 27.12 -21.51
C ASP A 468 17.72 27.20 -20.79
N GLN A 469 17.94 26.33 -19.81
CA GLN A 469 19.20 26.20 -19.08
C GLN A 469 20.21 25.23 -19.75
N ASP A 470 19.88 24.64 -20.91
CA ASP A 470 20.67 23.64 -21.66
C ASP A 470 21.02 22.40 -20.81
N LEU A 471 20.09 21.92 -19.99
CA LEU A 471 20.25 20.80 -19.05
C LEU A 471 19.70 19.47 -19.58
N VAL A 472 19.30 19.41 -20.84
CA VAL A 472 18.81 18.17 -21.48
C VAL A 472 19.94 17.18 -21.71
N ASP A 473 19.68 15.88 -21.52
CA ASP A 473 20.62 14.82 -21.88
C ASP A 473 20.54 14.52 -23.40
N LYS A 474 21.39 15.24 -24.17
CA LYS A 474 21.38 15.19 -25.65
C LYS A 474 21.77 13.81 -26.16
N GLU A 475 22.66 13.09 -25.44
CA GLU A 475 23.10 11.75 -25.82
C GLU A 475 21.98 10.70 -25.59
N PHE A 476 21.35 10.73 -24.42
CA PHE A 476 20.22 9.86 -24.14
C PHE A 476 19.06 10.10 -25.13
N ILE A 477 18.72 11.36 -25.38
CA ILE A 477 17.64 11.72 -26.34
C ILE A 477 17.94 11.14 -27.72
N LYS A 478 19.17 11.32 -28.22
CA LYS A 478 19.58 10.85 -29.54
C LYS A 478 19.56 9.33 -29.67
N ASN A 479 20.02 8.61 -28.64
CA ASN A 479 20.29 7.19 -28.73
C ASN A 479 19.12 6.32 -28.24
N ARG A 480 18.24 6.87 -27.37
CA ARG A 480 17.24 6.10 -26.63
C ARG A 480 15.79 6.56 -26.87
N THR A 481 15.58 7.64 -27.63
CA THR A 481 14.23 8.22 -27.76
C THR A 481 13.91 8.66 -29.18
N LYS A 482 12.63 8.94 -29.44
CA LYS A 482 12.13 9.54 -30.67
C LYS A 482 11.09 10.64 -30.37
N ASP A 483 10.83 11.51 -31.36
CA ASP A 483 9.84 12.59 -31.29
C ASP A 483 10.15 13.76 -30.32
N TYR A 484 11.39 13.90 -29.85
CA TYR A 484 11.79 15.01 -28.96
C TYR A 484 11.52 16.41 -29.56
N ASP A 485 11.73 16.59 -30.87
CA ASP A 485 11.49 17.89 -31.52
C ASP A 485 10.00 18.32 -31.46
N LYS A 486 9.07 17.38 -31.44
CA LYS A 486 7.63 17.68 -31.24
C LYS A 486 7.40 18.25 -29.85
N LEU A 487 7.96 17.62 -28.81
CA LEU A 487 7.88 18.10 -27.44
C LEU A 487 8.54 19.46 -27.28
N ARG A 488 9.78 19.65 -27.80
CA ARG A 488 10.50 20.91 -27.75
C ARG A 488 9.74 22.06 -28.40
N ASN A 489 9.07 21.78 -29.54
CA ASN A 489 8.25 22.78 -30.21
C ASN A 489 7.00 23.13 -29.41
N HIS A 490 6.33 22.14 -28.81
CA HIS A 490 5.18 22.34 -27.92
C HIS A 490 5.52 23.21 -26.71
N LEU A 491 6.67 22.97 -26.08
CA LEU A 491 7.08 23.67 -24.85
C LEU A 491 7.43 25.17 -25.05
N LYS A 492 7.48 25.68 -26.29
CA LYS A 492 7.82 27.09 -26.53
C LYS A 492 6.91 28.11 -25.83
N ASP A 493 5.64 27.74 -25.66
CA ASP A 493 4.61 28.60 -25.07
C ASP A 493 4.48 28.45 -23.55
N TYR A 494 5.24 27.50 -22.94
CA TYR A 494 5.16 27.18 -21.51
C TYR A 494 6.29 27.78 -20.68
N SER A 495 6.62 29.07 -20.89
CA SER A 495 7.68 29.68 -20.08
C SER A 495 7.35 29.71 -18.59
N PRO A 496 8.33 29.49 -17.67
CA PRO A 496 8.12 29.56 -16.23
C PRO A 496 7.42 30.84 -15.78
N LYS A 497 7.74 31.98 -16.38
CA LYS A 497 7.12 33.26 -16.08
C LYS A 497 5.62 33.30 -16.37
N ILE A 498 5.16 32.67 -17.44
CA ILE A 498 3.73 32.61 -17.79
C ILE A 498 3.02 31.58 -16.91
N MET A 499 3.59 30.38 -16.79
CA MET A 499 2.98 29.26 -16.06
C MET A 499 2.94 29.50 -14.56
N SER A 500 3.87 30.25 -14.00
CA SER A 500 3.85 30.69 -12.59
C SER A 500 2.50 31.33 -12.20
N LYS A 501 1.91 32.14 -13.09
CA LYS A 501 0.60 32.77 -12.85
C LYS A 501 -0.56 31.75 -12.85
N ILE A 502 -0.42 30.68 -13.62
CA ILE A 502 -1.42 29.63 -13.75
C ILE A 502 -1.33 28.67 -12.55
N CYS A 503 -0.15 28.08 -12.32
CA CYS A 503 0.04 27.09 -11.27
C CYS A 503 0.24 27.68 -9.86
N GLY A 504 0.55 28.98 -9.76
CA GLY A 504 0.76 29.65 -8.47
C GLY A 504 2.16 29.45 -7.87
N ILE A 505 3.07 28.75 -8.55
CA ILE A 505 4.45 28.53 -8.08
C ILE A 505 5.36 29.64 -8.64
N PRO A 506 6.23 30.25 -7.81
CA PRO A 506 7.16 31.29 -8.26
C PRO A 506 8.08 30.80 -9.39
N GLU A 507 8.37 31.69 -10.33
CA GLU A 507 9.25 31.41 -11.49
C GLU A 507 10.62 30.89 -11.03
N GLU A 508 11.19 31.51 -10.00
CA GLU A 508 12.50 31.14 -9.45
C GLU A 508 12.49 29.70 -8.90
N THR A 509 11.40 29.30 -8.24
CA THR A 509 11.23 27.93 -7.70
C THR A 509 11.13 26.91 -8.84
N LEU A 510 10.37 27.24 -9.92
CA LEU A 510 10.28 26.36 -11.09
C LEU A 510 11.64 26.16 -11.75
N ASN A 511 12.43 27.23 -11.89
CA ASN A 511 13.76 27.21 -12.47
C ASN A 511 14.75 26.42 -11.58
N GLU A 512 14.68 26.60 -10.28
CA GLU A 512 15.55 25.89 -9.33
C GLU A 512 15.24 24.39 -9.27
N VAL A 513 13.97 24.00 -9.22
CA VAL A 513 13.56 22.57 -9.26
C VAL A 513 14.01 21.94 -10.58
N ALA A 514 13.85 22.62 -11.70
CA ALA A 514 14.33 22.16 -13.00
C ALA A 514 15.85 21.88 -12.99
N ARG A 515 16.63 22.80 -12.43
CA ARG A 515 18.08 22.68 -12.30
C ARG A 515 18.48 21.50 -11.38
N LEU A 516 17.87 21.42 -10.19
CA LEU A 516 18.16 20.35 -9.22
C LEU A 516 17.89 18.97 -9.81
N TYR A 517 16.72 18.82 -10.44
CA TYR A 517 16.32 17.54 -11.03
C TYR A 517 17.25 17.12 -12.18
N ALA A 518 17.50 18.02 -13.13
CA ALA A 518 18.24 17.69 -14.34
C ALA A 518 19.75 17.55 -14.12
N SER A 519 20.34 18.28 -13.15
CA SER A 519 21.79 18.25 -12.88
C SER A 519 22.22 17.15 -11.91
N SER A 520 21.29 16.41 -11.30
CA SER A 520 21.60 15.34 -10.36
C SER A 520 22.14 14.10 -11.07
N LYS A 521 22.94 13.30 -10.38
CA LYS A 521 23.40 11.99 -10.87
C LYS A 521 22.30 10.95 -10.90
N GLY A 522 21.30 11.10 -10.03
CA GLY A 522 20.13 10.23 -9.97
C GLY A 522 18.93 10.95 -9.39
N SER A 523 17.80 10.95 -10.11
CA SER A 523 16.52 11.51 -9.68
C SER A 523 15.39 10.52 -9.85
N MET A 524 14.56 10.36 -8.82
CA MET A 524 13.37 9.52 -8.84
C MET A 524 12.09 10.35 -8.74
N ILE A 525 11.06 9.96 -9.50
CA ILE A 525 9.73 10.56 -9.44
C ILE A 525 8.74 9.54 -8.91
N PHE A 526 8.08 9.89 -7.81
CA PHE A 526 6.96 9.15 -7.24
C PHE A 526 5.67 9.93 -7.40
N TRP A 527 4.60 9.29 -7.86
CA TRP A 527 3.30 9.95 -7.96
C TRP A 527 2.14 9.06 -7.54
N GLY A 528 1.03 9.69 -7.20
CA GLY A 528 -0.19 9.03 -6.77
C GLY A 528 -1.43 9.44 -7.55
N MET A 529 -2.58 9.29 -6.89
CA MET A 529 -3.89 9.54 -7.48
C MET A 529 -4.14 11.01 -7.79
N GLY A 530 -3.45 11.95 -7.14
CA GLY A 530 -3.52 13.37 -7.45
C GLY A 530 -3.02 13.73 -8.85
N VAL A 531 -2.16 12.89 -9.45
CA VAL A 531 -1.75 12.97 -10.86
C VAL A 531 -2.74 12.24 -11.77
N SER A 532 -3.18 11.04 -11.33
CA SER A 532 -3.84 10.08 -12.21
C SER A 532 -5.35 10.29 -12.37
N GLN A 533 -6.05 10.72 -11.30
CA GLN A 533 -7.52 10.77 -11.25
C GLN A 533 -8.09 12.12 -11.73
N HIS A 534 -7.72 12.52 -12.94
CA HIS A 534 -8.19 13.71 -13.66
C HIS A 534 -8.64 13.36 -15.08
N ILE A 535 -9.49 14.17 -15.68
CA ILE A 535 -9.88 14.03 -17.09
C ILE A 535 -8.70 14.16 -18.06
N HIS A 536 -7.55 14.63 -17.58
CA HIS A 536 -6.27 14.68 -18.31
C HIS A 536 -5.14 14.02 -17.50
N GLY A 537 -5.49 13.04 -16.69
CA GLY A 537 -4.52 12.26 -15.91
C GLY A 537 -3.47 11.55 -16.78
N THR A 538 -3.82 11.18 -18.01
CA THR A 538 -2.88 10.62 -18.98
C THR A 538 -1.86 11.68 -19.42
N ASP A 539 -2.26 12.93 -19.67
CA ASP A 539 -1.35 14.01 -20.01
C ASP A 539 -0.44 14.40 -18.83
N ASN A 540 -0.97 14.34 -17.58
CA ASN A 540 -0.16 14.53 -16.37
C ASN A 540 0.97 13.48 -16.30
N ALA A 541 0.65 12.21 -16.53
CA ALA A 541 1.64 11.12 -16.51
C ALA A 541 2.64 11.23 -17.68
N ARG A 542 2.18 11.59 -18.88
CA ARG A 542 3.03 11.86 -20.05
C ARG A 542 4.07 12.94 -19.77
N ALA A 543 3.68 14.01 -19.07
CA ALA A 543 4.59 15.09 -18.70
C ALA A 543 5.68 14.60 -17.74
N LEU A 544 5.34 13.78 -16.73
CA LEU A 544 6.33 13.18 -15.81
C LEU A 544 7.29 12.23 -16.53
N ILE A 545 6.78 11.39 -17.44
CA ILE A 545 7.61 10.48 -18.22
C ILE A 545 8.55 11.29 -19.14
N SER A 546 8.03 12.33 -19.81
CA SER A 546 8.83 13.22 -20.65
C SER A 546 9.94 13.92 -19.87
N LEU A 547 9.66 14.35 -18.62
CA LEU A 547 10.66 14.95 -17.73
C LEU A 547 11.83 13.98 -17.44
N ALA A 548 11.53 12.72 -17.16
CA ALA A 548 12.56 11.69 -16.95
C ALA A 548 13.35 11.35 -18.22
N LEU A 549 12.65 11.22 -19.37
CA LEU A 549 13.29 10.91 -20.64
C LEU A 549 14.22 12.02 -21.15
N MET A 550 13.81 13.29 -21.02
CA MET A 550 14.64 14.40 -21.53
C MET A 550 15.93 14.64 -20.73
N THR A 551 16.02 14.08 -19.52
CA THR A 551 17.16 14.22 -18.61
C THR A 551 17.93 12.93 -18.37
N GLY A 552 17.54 11.82 -19.04
CA GLY A 552 18.17 10.50 -18.85
C GLY A 552 18.00 9.93 -17.42
N GLN A 553 16.97 10.39 -16.67
CA GLN A 553 16.69 9.97 -15.29
C GLN A 553 15.83 8.70 -15.26
N ILE A 554 16.26 7.67 -16.00
CA ILE A 554 15.60 6.36 -16.10
C ILE A 554 16.61 5.29 -16.51
N GLY A 555 16.39 4.05 -16.06
CA GLY A 555 17.21 2.89 -16.44
C GLY A 555 18.57 2.78 -15.72
N LYS A 556 18.72 3.46 -14.58
CA LYS A 556 19.91 3.41 -13.72
C LYS A 556 19.47 3.32 -12.25
N PRO A 557 20.29 2.77 -11.33
CA PRO A 557 20.05 2.88 -9.89
C PRO A 557 19.87 4.35 -9.45
N GLY A 558 18.95 4.61 -8.52
CA GLY A 558 18.67 5.96 -8.04
C GLY A 558 17.96 6.88 -9.03
N THR A 559 17.47 6.36 -10.18
CA THR A 559 16.67 7.10 -11.15
C THR A 559 15.32 6.41 -11.35
N GLY A 560 14.36 7.06 -11.98
CA GLY A 560 13.19 6.36 -12.51
C GLY A 560 11.83 6.93 -12.17
N LEU A 561 10.84 6.19 -12.63
CA LEU A 561 9.42 6.49 -12.63
C LEU A 561 8.67 5.49 -11.74
N HIS A 562 7.98 5.98 -10.72
CA HIS A 562 7.35 5.12 -9.74
C HIS A 562 5.91 5.58 -9.41
N PRO A 563 4.91 5.21 -10.24
CA PRO A 563 3.51 5.31 -9.84
C PRO A 563 3.26 4.40 -8.62
N LEU A 564 2.95 5.00 -7.47
CA LEU A 564 2.73 4.29 -6.22
C LEU A 564 1.41 3.50 -6.29
N ARG A 565 1.49 2.21 -6.55
CA ARG A 565 0.32 1.33 -6.69
C ARG A 565 -0.49 1.29 -5.39
N GLY A 566 -1.79 1.51 -5.51
CA GLY A 566 -2.68 1.65 -4.37
C GLY A 566 -2.87 0.37 -3.58
N GLN A 567 -3.55 -0.61 -4.15
CA GLN A 567 -3.88 -1.87 -3.49
C GLN A 567 -2.71 -2.87 -3.55
N ASN A 568 -2.75 -3.86 -2.67
CA ASN A 568 -1.67 -4.85 -2.49
C ASN A 568 -1.35 -5.66 -3.75
N ASN A 569 -2.32 -5.89 -4.63
CA ASN A 569 -2.16 -6.66 -5.86
C ASN A 569 -2.66 -5.93 -7.12
N VAL A 570 -2.78 -4.60 -7.10
CA VAL A 570 -3.24 -3.86 -8.28
C VAL A 570 -2.26 -3.97 -9.46
N GLN A 571 -0.96 -4.17 -9.18
CA GLN A 571 0.03 -4.47 -10.21
C GLN A 571 -0.23 -5.87 -10.79
N GLY A 572 -0.28 -6.91 -9.95
CA GLY A 572 -0.44 -8.29 -10.40
C GLY A 572 -1.79 -8.58 -11.06
N ALA A 573 -2.88 -7.94 -10.62
CA ALA A 573 -4.17 -8.07 -11.28
C ALA A 573 -4.13 -7.47 -12.71
N SER A 574 -3.42 -6.36 -12.89
CA SER A 574 -3.20 -5.77 -14.21
C SER A 574 -2.30 -6.66 -15.08
N ASP A 575 -1.21 -7.19 -14.52
CA ASP A 575 -0.27 -8.11 -15.19
C ASP A 575 -0.99 -9.40 -15.64
N ALA A 576 -1.92 -9.90 -14.80
CA ALA A 576 -2.74 -11.08 -15.11
C ALA A 576 -3.84 -10.85 -16.17
N GLY A 577 -3.91 -9.65 -16.76
CA GLY A 577 -4.84 -9.34 -17.86
C GLY A 577 -6.27 -8.99 -17.44
N LEU A 578 -6.48 -8.57 -16.18
CA LEU A 578 -7.81 -8.16 -15.70
C LEU A 578 -8.15 -6.73 -16.18
N ILE A 579 -7.94 -6.47 -17.46
CA ILE A 579 -8.12 -5.19 -18.17
C ILE A 579 -8.76 -5.45 -19.53
N PRO A 580 -9.77 -4.69 -19.97
CA PRO A 580 -10.58 -5.04 -21.14
C PRO A 580 -9.83 -5.06 -22.48
N MET A 581 -8.70 -4.35 -22.61
CA MET A 581 -7.95 -4.23 -23.87
C MET A 581 -6.72 -5.14 -23.96
N VAL A 582 -6.38 -5.88 -22.90
CA VAL A 582 -5.19 -6.74 -22.90
C VAL A 582 -5.45 -8.11 -22.30
N PHE A 583 -4.76 -9.11 -22.79
CA PHE A 583 -4.53 -10.42 -22.18
C PHE A 583 -3.43 -10.31 -21.09
N PRO A 584 -3.11 -11.41 -20.37
CA PRO A 584 -1.98 -11.42 -19.43
C PRO A 584 -0.70 -10.87 -20.06
N ASP A 585 0.15 -10.24 -19.22
CA ASP A 585 1.40 -9.60 -19.62
C ASP A 585 1.22 -8.43 -20.59
N TYR A 586 0.11 -7.68 -20.47
CA TYR A 586 -0.25 -6.51 -21.30
C TYR A 586 -0.33 -6.78 -22.80
N GLN A 587 -0.50 -8.04 -23.22
CA GLN A 587 -0.62 -8.45 -24.61
C GLN A 587 -1.99 -8.02 -25.18
N ARG A 588 -2.02 -7.27 -26.29
CA ARG A 588 -3.25 -6.66 -26.81
C ARG A 588 -4.25 -7.68 -27.35
N VAL A 589 -5.54 -7.53 -27.01
CA VAL A 589 -6.62 -8.42 -27.49
C VAL A 589 -6.91 -8.26 -28.99
N ASP A 590 -6.63 -7.08 -29.56
CA ASP A 590 -6.85 -6.74 -30.95
C ASP A 590 -5.65 -7.05 -31.88
N ASP A 591 -4.53 -7.55 -31.31
CA ASP A 591 -3.43 -8.09 -32.11
C ASP A 591 -3.81 -9.51 -32.60
N PRO A 592 -3.89 -9.75 -33.96
CA PRO A 592 -4.31 -11.05 -34.48
C PRO A 592 -3.43 -12.22 -34.04
N LYS A 593 -2.12 -12.02 -33.90
CA LYS A 593 -1.18 -13.09 -33.52
C LYS A 593 -1.31 -13.43 -32.02
N ILE A 594 -1.46 -12.43 -31.21
CA ILE A 594 -1.68 -12.60 -29.77
C ILE A 594 -3.03 -13.26 -29.51
N ASN A 595 -4.07 -12.80 -30.17
CA ASN A 595 -5.41 -13.39 -30.05
C ASN A 595 -5.40 -14.88 -30.47
N GLU A 596 -4.78 -15.22 -31.62
CA GLU A 596 -4.60 -16.60 -32.06
C GLU A 596 -3.81 -17.45 -31.05
N PHE A 597 -2.75 -16.89 -30.45
CA PHE A 597 -2.00 -17.58 -29.41
C PHE A 597 -2.91 -17.95 -28.22
N PHE A 598 -3.69 -17.00 -27.68
CA PHE A 598 -4.59 -17.26 -26.56
C PHE A 598 -5.79 -18.14 -26.93
N GLU A 599 -6.33 -18.03 -28.16
CA GLU A 599 -7.35 -18.99 -28.66
C GLU A 599 -6.84 -20.43 -28.62
N ASN A 600 -5.61 -20.66 -29.06
CA ASN A 600 -4.97 -22.00 -29.04
C ASN A 600 -4.62 -22.42 -27.60
N PHE A 601 -4.09 -21.49 -26.79
CA PHE A 601 -3.65 -21.76 -25.43
C PHE A 601 -4.82 -22.11 -24.47
N TRP A 602 -5.95 -21.41 -24.60
CA TRP A 602 -7.16 -21.67 -23.81
C TRP A 602 -8.16 -22.60 -24.50
N GLY A 603 -7.90 -22.99 -25.73
CA GLY A 603 -8.73 -23.96 -26.50
C GLY A 603 -10.12 -23.44 -26.88
N THR A 604 -10.31 -22.12 -27.04
CA THR A 604 -11.61 -21.51 -27.35
C THR A 604 -11.47 -20.27 -28.21
N LYS A 605 -12.54 -19.92 -28.94
CA LYS A 605 -12.60 -18.67 -29.70
C LYS A 605 -12.82 -17.48 -28.80
N LEU A 606 -12.08 -16.38 -29.06
CA LEU A 606 -12.06 -15.18 -28.23
C LEU A 606 -12.59 -13.98 -29.01
N ASP A 607 -13.12 -12.99 -28.27
CA ASP A 607 -13.45 -11.69 -28.83
C ASP A 607 -12.15 -10.95 -29.21
N LYS A 608 -12.16 -10.30 -30.39
CA LYS A 608 -11.00 -9.56 -30.93
C LYS A 608 -11.08 -8.05 -30.70
N LYS A 609 -12.08 -7.58 -30.01
CA LYS A 609 -12.29 -6.18 -29.73
C LYS A 609 -12.03 -5.89 -28.25
N PRO A 610 -11.43 -4.74 -27.91
CA PRO A 610 -11.41 -4.29 -26.54
C PRO A 610 -12.81 -4.23 -25.93
N GLY A 611 -12.95 -4.66 -24.68
CA GLY A 611 -14.21 -4.57 -23.95
C GLY A 611 -14.45 -3.19 -23.34
N LEU A 612 -15.60 -3.03 -22.68
CA LEU A 612 -15.98 -1.83 -21.95
C LEU A 612 -15.21 -1.71 -20.63
N THR A 613 -14.89 -0.47 -20.24
CA THR A 613 -14.31 -0.14 -18.96
C THR A 613 -15.37 -0.05 -17.86
N VAL A 614 -14.95 0.01 -16.56
CA VAL A 614 -15.86 0.05 -15.40
C VAL A 614 -16.99 1.07 -15.58
N VAL A 615 -16.68 2.34 -15.88
CA VAL A 615 -17.71 3.39 -16.01
C VAL A 615 -18.57 3.19 -17.27
N GLU A 616 -17.95 2.79 -18.39
CA GLU A 616 -18.68 2.47 -19.62
C GLU A 616 -19.65 1.28 -19.44
N ILE A 617 -19.30 0.32 -18.56
CA ILE A 617 -20.20 -0.79 -18.20
C ILE A 617 -21.42 -0.25 -17.46
N MET A 618 -21.26 0.70 -16.53
CA MET A 618 -22.42 1.31 -15.84
C MET A 618 -23.33 2.06 -16.81
N ASP A 619 -22.75 2.79 -17.76
CA ASP A 619 -23.52 3.46 -18.82
C ASP A 619 -24.28 2.46 -19.71
N ALA A 620 -23.64 1.36 -20.12
CA ALA A 620 -24.26 0.30 -20.90
C ALA A 620 -25.41 -0.42 -20.15
N ILE A 621 -25.29 -0.56 -18.81
CA ILE A 621 -26.37 -1.09 -17.97
C ILE A 621 -27.59 -0.14 -17.97
N VAL A 622 -27.36 1.16 -17.80
CA VAL A 622 -28.45 2.17 -17.83
C VAL A 622 -29.11 2.19 -19.22
N ALA A 623 -28.35 2.04 -20.29
CA ALA A 623 -28.85 1.93 -21.65
C ALA A 623 -29.57 0.59 -21.96
N LYS A 624 -29.51 -0.39 -21.05
CA LYS A 624 -30.03 -1.75 -21.21
C LYS A 624 -29.35 -2.59 -22.29
N ASP A 625 -28.14 -2.20 -22.70
CA ASP A 625 -27.30 -3.00 -23.61
C ASP A 625 -26.66 -4.17 -22.87
N LEU A 626 -26.29 -3.94 -21.59
CA LEU A 626 -25.74 -4.93 -20.68
C LEU A 626 -26.72 -5.14 -19.50
N THR A 627 -27.06 -6.39 -19.19
CA THR A 627 -28.08 -6.72 -18.17
C THR A 627 -27.64 -7.79 -17.18
N GLY A 628 -26.43 -8.36 -17.35
CA GLY A 628 -25.84 -9.31 -16.40
C GLY A 628 -24.41 -8.95 -16.00
N LEU A 629 -24.14 -8.96 -14.67
CA LEU A 629 -22.85 -8.56 -14.11
C LEU A 629 -22.39 -9.56 -13.03
N TYR A 630 -21.11 -9.94 -13.09
CA TYR A 630 -20.42 -10.68 -12.02
C TYR A 630 -19.40 -9.78 -11.34
N VAL A 631 -19.56 -9.55 -10.03
CA VAL A 631 -18.66 -8.71 -9.21
C VAL A 631 -17.92 -9.58 -8.21
N MET A 632 -16.60 -9.54 -8.22
CA MET A 632 -15.73 -10.27 -7.30
C MET A 632 -14.94 -9.29 -6.43
N GLY A 633 -15.32 -9.15 -5.14
CA GLY A 633 -14.60 -8.38 -4.14
C GLY A 633 -14.47 -6.89 -4.42
N GLU A 634 -15.32 -6.33 -5.25
CA GLU A 634 -15.41 -4.90 -5.58
C GLU A 634 -16.68 -4.27 -5.05
N ASN A 635 -16.66 -2.97 -4.80
CA ASN A 635 -17.80 -2.25 -4.26
C ASN A 635 -18.15 -1.01 -5.09
N PRO A 636 -18.59 -1.17 -6.36
CA PRO A 636 -18.92 -0.06 -7.26
C PRO A 636 -20.01 0.87 -6.71
N ALA A 637 -20.93 0.39 -5.86
CA ALA A 637 -21.91 1.24 -5.17
C ALA A 637 -21.28 2.24 -4.18
N MET A 638 -19.95 2.19 -3.97
CA MET A 638 -19.15 3.13 -3.17
C MET A 638 -17.95 3.70 -3.93
N SER A 639 -17.35 2.94 -4.84
CA SER A 639 -16.09 3.33 -5.50
C SER A 639 -16.29 4.14 -6.79
N ASP A 640 -17.40 3.98 -7.49
CA ASP A 640 -17.63 4.62 -8.78
C ASP A 640 -17.96 6.11 -8.63
N PRO A 641 -17.65 6.95 -9.64
CA PRO A 641 -18.03 8.35 -9.64
C PRO A 641 -19.55 8.48 -9.81
N ASP A 642 -20.10 9.61 -9.43
CA ASP A 642 -21.57 9.83 -9.47
C ASP A 642 -22.34 8.61 -8.96
N LEU A 643 -22.22 8.34 -7.66
CA LEU A 643 -22.79 7.14 -7.05
C LEU A 643 -24.30 6.96 -7.29
N ASN A 644 -25.03 8.04 -7.51
CA ASN A 644 -26.47 7.94 -7.82
C ASN A 644 -26.67 7.26 -9.18
N HIS A 645 -25.82 7.56 -10.16
CA HIS A 645 -25.81 6.90 -11.47
C HIS A 645 -25.41 5.42 -11.35
N ALA A 646 -24.31 5.13 -10.64
CA ALA A 646 -23.83 3.77 -10.45
C ALA A 646 -24.86 2.88 -9.71
N ARG A 647 -25.45 3.38 -8.63
CA ARG A 647 -26.50 2.67 -7.88
C ARG A 647 -27.74 2.42 -8.72
N LYS A 648 -28.15 3.40 -9.55
CA LYS A 648 -29.24 3.23 -10.52
C LYS A 648 -28.91 2.14 -11.55
N ALA A 649 -27.68 2.10 -12.05
CA ALA A 649 -27.22 1.05 -12.94
C ALA A 649 -27.36 -0.33 -12.28
N LEU A 650 -26.77 -0.51 -11.08
CA LEU A 650 -26.82 -1.77 -10.34
C LEU A 650 -28.24 -2.24 -10.05
N SER A 651 -29.13 -1.33 -9.62
CA SER A 651 -30.54 -1.66 -9.35
C SER A 651 -31.31 -2.11 -10.61
N SER A 652 -30.85 -1.71 -11.79
CA SER A 652 -31.53 -1.99 -13.07
C SER A 652 -31.08 -3.29 -13.75
N LEU A 653 -30.09 -4.00 -13.20
CA LEU A 653 -29.59 -5.29 -13.73
C LEU A 653 -30.64 -6.39 -13.62
N GLU A 654 -30.78 -7.18 -14.67
CA GLU A 654 -31.61 -8.40 -14.66
C GLU A 654 -30.97 -9.50 -13.83
N HIS A 655 -29.63 -9.57 -13.83
CA HIS A 655 -28.87 -10.58 -13.08
C HIS A 655 -27.56 -10.02 -12.55
N LEU A 656 -27.40 -9.99 -11.23
CA LEU A 656 -26.19 -9.55 -10.55
C LEU A 656 -25.74 -10.63 -9.55
N VAL A 657 -24.53 -11.14 -9.74
CA VAL A 657 -23.87 -12.05 -8.79
C VAL A 657 -22.74 -11.29 -8.12
N VAL A 658 -22.70 -11.30 -6.80
CA VAL A 658 -21.65 -10.68 -5.98
C VAL A 658 -20.94 -11.75 -5.15
N GLN A 659 -19.64 -11.86 -5.32
CA GLN A 659 -18.76 -12.71 -4.52
C GLN A 659 -17.97 -11.80 -3.57
N ASP A 660 -18.23 -11.87 -2.28
CA ASP A 660 -17.61 -11.01 -1.29
C ASP A 660 -17.54 -11.68 0.09
N ILE A 661 -16.81 -11.04 1.01
CA ILE A 661 -16.67 -11.49 2.41
C ILE A 661 -17.68 -10.86 3.35
N PHE A 662 -18.31 -9.75 2.93
CA PHE A 662 -19.35 -9.01 3.65
C PHE A 662 -20.53 -8.69 2.74
N VAL A 663 -21.66 -8.35 3.34
CA VAL A 663 -22.71 -7.65 2.61
C VAL A 663 -22.30 -6.18 2.49
N THR A 664 -21.82 -5.83 1.29
CA THR A 664 -21.44 -4.46 0.94
C THR A 664 -22.61 -3.73 0.28
N GLU A 665 -22.46 -2.43 0.06
CA GLU A 665 -23.47 -1.61 -0.62
C GLU A 665 -23.79 -2.16 -2.02
N THR A 666 -22.81 -2.73 -2.72
CA THR A 666 -23.03 -3.42 -4.00
C THR A 666 -23.81 -4.71 -3.83
N ALA A 667 -23.53 -5.48 -2.79
CA ALA A 667 -24.20 -6.74 -2.53
C ALA A 667 -25.72 -6.57 -2.30
N PHE A 668 -26.17 -5.39 -1.82
CA PHE A 668 -27.59 -5.09 -1.68
C PHE A 668 -28.38 -5.15 -2.98
N PHE A 669 -27.75 -4.92 -4.13
CA PHE A 669 -28.38 -5.01 -5.44
C PHE A 669 -28.32 -6.41 -6.06
N ALA A 670 -27.58 -7.36 -5.43
CA ALA A 670 -27.36 -8.70 -5.98
C ALA A 670 -28.63 -9.56 -6.02
N ASP A 671 -28.66 -10.50 -6.96
CA ASP A 671 -29.58 -11.63 -6.97
C ASP A 671 -29.00 -12.80 -6.18
N VAL A 672 -27.69 -13.00 -6.26
CA VAL A 672 -26.93 -14.04 -5.56
C VAL A 672 -25.70 -13.43 -4.89
N ILE A 673 -25.49 -13.78 -3.62
CA ILE A 673 -24.26 -13.42 -2.88
C ILE A 673 -23.54 -14.71 -2.52
N LEU A 674 -22.27 -14.81 -2.95
CA LEU A 674 -21.39 -15.96 -2.75
C LEU A 674 -20.34 -15.63 -1.69
N PRO A 675 -20.33 -16.29 -0.52
CA PRO A 675 -19.40 -16.00 0.58
C PRO A 675 -17.99 -16.46 0.24
N ALA A 676 -17.09 -15.48 0.15
CA ALA A 676 -15.71 -15.66 -0.26
C ALA A 676 -14.72 -15.70 0.92
N SER A 677 -13.47 -16.01 0.62
CA SER A 677 -12.36 -16.00 1.57
C SER A 677 -11.73 -14.61 1.72
N ALA A 678 -11.39 -14.25 2.95
CA ALA A 678 -10.54 -13.09 3.22
C ALA A 678 -9.07 -13.41 2.92
N PHE A 679 -8.23 -12.38 2.86
CA PHE A 679 -6.81 -12.53 2.52
C PHE A 679 -6.06 -13.56 3.41
N PRO A 680 -6.15 -13.56 4.75
CA PRO A 680 -5.46 -14.55 5.57
C PRO A 680 -6.10 -15.96 5.54
N GLU A 681 -7.19 -16.15 4.81
CA GLU A 681 -7.94 -17.41 4.70
C GLU A 681 -7.59 -18.20 3.43
N LYS A 682 -6.60 -17.73 2.66
CA LYS A 682 -6.17 -18.36 1.39
C LYS A 682 -4.66 -18.24 1.16
N THR A 683 -4.15 -19.07 0.27
CA THR A 683 -2.78 -18.99 -0.26
C THR A 683 -2.82 -18.52 -1.71
N GLY A 684 -1.87 -17.68 -2.12
CA GLY A 684 -1.73 -17.20 -3.48
C GLY A 684 -0.54 -16.26 -3.65
N SER A 685 -0.20 -15.93 -4.88
CA SER A 685 0.85 -14.96 -5.18
C SER A 685 0.28 -13.54 -5.34
N PHE A 686 1.10 -12.54 -5.02
CA PHE A 686 0.73 -11.12 -5.06
C PHE A 686 1.90 -10.31 -5.59
N THR A 687 1.64 -9.36 -6.47
CA THR A 687 2.68 -8.50 -7.04
C THR A 687 2.58 -7.09 -6.49
N ASN A 688 3.63 -6.67 -5.78
CA ASN A 688 3.67 -5.35 -5.15
C ASN A 688 4.07 -4.22 -6.11
N THR A 689 4.14 -2.97 -5.60
CA THR A 689 4.51 -1.79 -6.39
C THR A 689 5.93 -1.87 -6.97
N ASP A 690 6.85 -2.60 -6.30
CA ASP A 690 8.24 -2.80 -6.73
C ASP A 690 8.42 -3.93 -7.76
N ARG A 691 7.35 -4.42 -8.35
CA ARG A 691 7.38 -5.60 -9.26
C ARG A 691 7.86 -6.88 -8.58
N ARG A 692 7.65 -7.01 -7.26
CA ARG A 692 7.97 -8.24 -6.52
C ARG A 692 6.76 -9.14 -6.45
N VAL A 693 6.89 -10.32 -7.01
CA VAL A 693 5.93 -11.42 -6.82
C VAL A 693 6.22 -12.05 -5.47
N GLN A 694 5.22 -12.09 -4.59
CA GLN A 694 5.34 -12.49 -3.19
C GLN A 694 4.29 -13.54 -2.86
N LEU A 695 4.60 -14.47 -1.94
CA LEU A 695 3.68 -15.51 -1.52
C LEU A 695 2.94 -15.13 -0.23
N GLY A 696 1.61 -14.95 -0.33
CA GLY A 696 0.70 -14.91 0.82
C GLY A 696 0.27 -16.30 1.22
N ARG A 697 0.23 -16.62 2.51
CA ARG A 697 -0.10 -17.96 3.02
C ARG A 697 -1.33 -17.92 3.91
N GLN A 698 -2.11 -18.98 3.83
CA GLN A 698 -3.30 -19.19 4.66
C GLN A 698 -2.92 -19.32 6.12
N ALA A 699 -3.45 -18.43 6.95
CA ALA A 699 -3.24 -18.42 8.39
C ALA A 699 -4.40 -19.05 9.16
N VAL A 700 -5.63 -18.85 8.70
CA VAL A 700 -6.87 -19.38 9.32
C VAL A 700 -7.82 -19.88 8.23
N TYR A 701 -8.83 -20.64 8.62
CA TYR A 701 -9.85 -21.12 7.68
C TYR A 701 -10.97 -20.08 7.48
N PRO A 702 -11.62 -20.07 6.27
CA PRO A 702 -12.82 -19.27 6.05
C PRO A 702 -13.95 -19.65 7.03
N PRO A 703 -14.79 -18.69 7.46
CA PRO A 703 -15.85 -18.96 8.43
C PRO A 703 -17.03 -19.70 7.81
N GLY A 704 -17.64 -20.60 8.58
CA GLY A 704 -18.85 -21.31 8.19
C GLY A 704 -18.70 -22.13 6.91
N GLN A 705 -19.48 -21.80 5.89
CA GLN A 705 -19.45 -22.44 4.57
C GLN A 705 -18.74 -21.59 3.50
N ALA A 706 -18.14 -20.47 3.86
CA ALA A 706 -17.41 -19.63 2.91
C ALA A 706 -16.31 -20.44 2.20
N LYS A 707 -16.06 -20.12 0.93
CA LYS A 707 -15.12 -20.84 0.06
C LYS A 707 -14.02 -19.91 -0.45
N GLN A 708 -12.87 -20.49 -0.81
CA GLN A 708 -11.82 -19.73 -1.48
C GLN A 708 -12.29 -19.29 -2.87
N ASP A 709 -11.88 -18.11 -3.27
CA ASP A 709 -12.28 -17.46 -4.52
C ASP A 709 -11.99 -18.31 -5.75
N LEU A 710 -10.83 -18.96 -5.80
CA LEU A 710 -10.47 -19.89 -6.89
C LEU A 710 -11.50 -21.02 -7.07
N TRP A 711 -11.99 -21.58 -5.96
CA TRP A 711 -13.00 -22.62 -6.01
C TRP A 711 -14.32 -22.09 -6.59
N ILE A 712 -14.76 -20.91 -6.17
CA ILE A 712 -16.03 -20.30 -6.63
C ILE A 712 -15.95 -19.99 -8.14
N ILE A 713 -14.87 -19.34 -8.59
CA ILE A 713 -14.63 -19.03 -10.00
C ILE A 713 -14.67 -20.33 -10.84
N GLN A 714 -14.02 -21.38 -10.35
CA GLN A 714 -13.94 -22.66 -11.06
C GLN A 714 -15.32 -23.36 -11.15
N GLN A 715 -16.19 -23.26 -10.11
CA GLN A 715 -17.55 -23.82 -10.19
C GLN A 715 -18.40 -23.09 -11.22
N ILE A 716 -18.34 -21.75 -11.26
CA ILE A 716 -19.05 -20.96 -12.27
C ILE A 716 -18.51 -21.29 -13.68
N ALA A 717 -17.19 -21.42 -13.83
CA ALA A 717 -16.58 -21.80 -15.11
C ALA A 717 -17.09 -23.16 -15.62
N ARG A 718 -17.14 -24.17 -14.76
CA ARG A 718 -17.69 -25.49 -15.08
C ARG A 718 -19.17 -25.41 -15.47
N GLY A 719 -19.96 -24.62 -14.73
CA GLY A 719 -21.35 -24.38 -15.05
C GLY A 719 -21.58 -23.68 -16.37
N MET A 720 -20.62 -22.82 -16.80
CA MET A 720 -20.61 -22.17 -18.11
C MET A 720 -20.06 -23.06 -19.24
N GLY A 721 -19.69 -24.33 -18.94
CA GLY A 721 -19.27 -25.34 -19.92
C GLY A 721 -17.75 -25.41 -20.13
N LEU A 722 -16.95 -24.88 -19.20
CA LEU A 722 -15.48 -24.97 -19.25
C LEU A 722 -14.98 -26.16 -18.43
N GLU A 723 -14.06 -26.94 -18.98
CA GLU A 723 -13.51 -28.14 -18.32
C GLU A 723 -12.28 -27.80 -17.46
N TRP A 724 -12.45 -26.89 -16.48
CA TRP A 724 -11.35 -26.52 -15.59
C TRP A 724 -11.19 -27.50 -14.44
N ASN A 725 -9.94 -27.85 -14.11
CA ASN A 725 -9.60 -28.78 -13.03
C ASN A 725 -8.28 -28.38 -12.36
N TYR A 726 -8.24 -27.16 -11.76
CA TYR A 726 -7.11 -26.72 -10.97
C TYR A 726 -7.24 -27.23 -9.53
N ASN A 727 -6.17 -27.81 -8.97
CA ASN A 727 -6.15 -28.33 -7.60
C ASN A 727 -5.83 -27.23 -6.58
N GLY A 728 -5.28 -26.12 -7.02
CA GLY A 728 -4.94 -24.99 -6.15
C GLY A 728 -4.23 -23.84 -6.91
N PRO A 729 -3.75 -22.82 -6.17
CA PRO A 729 -3.12 -21.65 -6.78
C PRO A 729 -1.84 -21.99 -7.57
N LYS A 730 -1.10 -23.02 -7.13
CA LYS A 730 0.13 -23.45 -7.83
C LYS A 730 -0.16 -23.85 -9.29
N ASP A 731 -1.19 -24.68 -9.54
CA ASP A 731 -1.52 -25.11 -10.91
C ASP A 731 -1.85 -23.91 -11.82
N VAL A 732 -2.54 -22.91 -11.24
CA VAL A 732 -2.91 -21.69 -11.96
C VAL A 732 -1.67 -20.83 -12.23
N PHE A 733 -0.79 -20.68 -11.24
CA PHE A 733 0.45 -19.91 -11.39
C PHE A 733 1.37 -20.54 -12.44
N GLU A 734 1.50 -21.86 -12.47
CA GLU A 734 2.24 -22.57 -13.52
C GLU A 734 1.62 -22.38 -14.92
N GLU A 735 0.29 -22.23 -15.03
CA GLU A 735 -0.33 -21.85 -16.30
C GLU A 735 0.00 -20.38 -16.67
N MET A 736 -0.02 -19.48 -15.71
CA MET A 736 0.33 -18.07 -15.94
C MET A 736 1.76 -17.91 -16.46
N THR A 737 2.75 -18.59 -15.87
CA THR A 737 4.16 -18.52 -16.30
C THR A 737 4.38 -18.96 -17.75
N ARG A 738 3.50 -19.81 -18.29
CA ARG A 738 3.56 -20.25 -19.70
C ARG A 738 3.03 -19.22 -20.69
N CYS A 739 2.19 -18.28 -20.26
CA CYS A 739 1.62 -17.24 -21.12
C CYS A 739 2.06 -15.82 -20.77
N MET A 740 2.86 -15.66 -19.72
CA MET A 740 3.42 -14.38 -19.24
C MET A 740 4.96 -14.45 -19.27
N PRO A 741 5.60 -14.05 -20.39
CA PRO A 741 7.07 -14.11 -20.53
C PRO A 741 7.83 -13.41 -19.40
N THR A 742 7.30 -12.30 -18.86
CA THR A 742 7.99 -11.51 -17.83
C THR A 742 8.15 -12.24 -16.49
N ILE A 743 7.34 -13.29 -16.23
CA ILE A 743 7.43 -14.09 -15.00
C ILE A 743 7.79 -15.56 -15.27
N ALA A 744 8.20 -15.91 -16.48
CA ALA A 744 8.45 -17.29 -16.90
C ALA A 744 9.49 -18.03 -16.04
N GLY A 745 10.47 -17.32 -15.46
CA GLY A 745 11.49 -17.88 -14.58
C GLY A 745 11.10 -17.92 -13.09
N ILE A 746 9.89 -17.48 -12.74
CA ILE A 746 9.42 -17.53 -11.35
C ILE A 746 8.64 -18.83 -11.13
N THR A 747 9.23 -19.78 -10.40
CA THR A 747 8.55 -20.99 -10.02
C THR A 747 7.86 -20.85 -8.66
N TRP A 748 6.85 -21.67 -8.39
CA TRP A 748 6.19 -21.67 -7.09
C TRP A 748 7.16 -22.06 -5.97
N GLU A 749 8.08 -22.98 -6.22
CA GLU A 749 9.13 -23.41 -5.31
C GLU A 749 10.08 -22.28 -4.94
N ARG A 750 10.43 -21.41 -5.92
CA ARG A 750 11.22 -20.21 -5.64
C ARG A 750 10.48 -19.26 -4.71
N LEU A 751 9.18 -19.04 -4.93
CA LEU A 751 8.38 -18.18 -4.05
C LEU A 751 8.28 -18.74 -2.62
N GLU A 752 8.27 -20.07 -2.45
CA GLU A 752 8.30 -20.70 -1.13
C GLU A 752 9.63 -20.53 -0.41
N GLN A 753 10.75 -20.55 -1.13
CA GLN A 753 12.09 -20.46 -0.59
C GLN A 753 12.57 -19.02 -0.41
N GLU A 754 12.39 -18.18 -1.43
CA GLU A 754 12.90 -16.81 -1.47
C GLU A 754 11.89 -15.79 -0.91
N HIS A 755 10.61 -16.17 -0.72
CA HIS A 755 9.48 -15.36 -0.29
C HIS A 755 9.08 -14.21 -1.23
N SER A 756 9.97 -13.78 -2.12
CA SER A 756 9.69 -12.77 -3.15
C SER A 756 10.72 -12.83 -4.29
N VAL A 757 10.25 -12.67 -5.52
CA VAL A 757 11.09 -12.58 -6.73
C VAL A 757 10.66 -11.37 -7.55
N THR A 758 11.62 -10.57 -8.01
CA THR A 758 11.34 -9.36 -8.81
C THR A 758 11.28 -9.72 -10.29
N TYR A 759 10.23 -9.29 -11.00
CA TYR A 759 10.17 -9.45 -12.45
C TYR A 759 10.66 -8.16 -13.19
N PRO A 760 11.06 -8.21 -14.48
CA PRO A 760 11.19 -9.40 -15.34
C PRO A 760 12.16 -10.45 -14.80
N CYS A 761 11.76 -11.72 -14.94
CA CYS A 761 12.53 -12.89 -14.56
C CYS A 761 12.22 -14.00 -15.58
N ASN A 762 13.10 -14.15 -16.58
CA ASN A 762 12.81 -14.93 -17.77
C ASN A 762 13.23 -16.40 -17.65
N THR A 763 14.18 -16.71 -16.75
CA THR A 763 14.68 -18.08 -16.50
C THR A 763 14.77 -18.34 -14.99
N GLU A 764 14.79 -19.60 -14.58
CA GLU A 764 14.83 -19.98 -13.16
C GLU A 764 16.10 -19.47 -12.44
N ASP A 765 17.21 -19.34 -13.14
CA ASP A 765 18.47 -18.80 -12.60
C ASP A 765 18.55 -17.26 -12.65
N ASP A 766 17.57 -16.59 -13.25
CA ASP A 766 17.52 -15.13 -13.31
C ASP A 766 17.18 -14.56 -11.91
N PRO A 767 18.04 -13.71 -11.33
CA PRO A 767 17.75 -13.10 -10.01
C PRO A 767 16.60 -12.08 -10.05
N GLY A 768 16.06 -11.78 -11.24
CA GLY A 768 15.13 -10.71 -11.50
C GLY A 768 15.80 -9.35 -11.69
N GLN A 769 15.05 -8.39 -12.20
CA GLN A 769 15.58 -7.07 -12.59
C GLN A 769 15.03 -5.96 -11.67
N PRO A 770 15.78 -5.52 -10.65
CA PRO A 770 15.37 -4.40 -9.79
C PRO A 770 15.18 -3.09 -10.56
N VAL A 771 16.03 -2.84 -11.56
CA VAL A 771 15.97 -1.69 -12.47
C VAL A 771 15.74 -2.19 -13.89
N ILE A 772 14.71 -1.67 -14.56
CA ILE A 772 14.41 -1.97 -15.97
C ILE A 772 14.79 -0.80 -16.88
N PHE A 773 14.76 -1.03 -18.21
CA PHE A 773 15.14 -0.05 -19.23
C PHE A 773 16.63 0.32 -19.21
N THR A 774 17.49 -0.56 -18.73
CA THR A 774 18.94 -0.32 -18.64
C THR A 774 19.59 -0.16 -20.02
N ASN A 775 19.22 -0.99 -20.98
CA ASN A 775 19.80 -1.02 -22.33
C ASN A 775 18.84 -0.47 -23.39
N GLU A 776 17.60 -0.92 -23.40
CA GLU A 776 16.55 -0.58 -24.37
C GLU A 776 15.19 -0.53 -23.72
N PHE A 777 14.19 0.00 -24.41
CA PHE A 777 12.79 -0.03 -23.99
C PHE A 777 12.07 -1.20 -24.68
N PRO A 778 11.08 -1.84 -24.04
CA PRO A 778 10.33 -2.96 -24.62
C PRO A 778 9.29 -2.48 -25.66
N THR A 779 9.72 -1.63 -26.58
CA THR A 779 8.98 -1.13 -27.73
C THR A 779 9.49 -1.85 -29.00
N SER A 780 8.74 -1.79 -30.09
CA SER A 780 9.08 -2.48 -31.34
C SER A 780 10.41 -2.05 -31.97
N ASP A 781 10.86 -0.84 -31.64
CA ASP A 781 12.13 -0.25 -32.14
C ASP A 781 13.19 -0.03 -31.04
N GLY A 782 12.91 -0.45 -29.80
CA GLY A 782 13.79 -0.28 -28.64
C GLY A 782 13.86 1.15 -28.09
N LEU A 783 13.07 2.08 -28.61
CA LEU A 783 13.12 3.50 -28.27
C LEU A 783 11.89 3.96 -27.47
N ALA A 784 12.11 4.85 -26.51
CA ALA A 784 11.02 5.57 -25.87
C ALA A 784 10.47 6.68 -26.78
N THR A 785 9.17 7.01 -26.65
CA THR A 785 8.49 8.00 -27.46
C THR A 785 8.07 9.19 -26.63
N PHE A 786 8.51 10.40 -26.99
CA PHE A 786 7.97 11.62 -26.39
C PHE A 786 6.54 11.91 -26.86
N LYS A 787 5.70 12.35 -25.92
CA LYS A 787 4.33 12.81 -26.19
C LYS A 787 4.17 14.25 -25.70
N VAL A 788 3.31 15.00 -26.35
CA VAL A 788 2.96 16.35 -25.93
C VAL A 788 1.77 16.30 -24.97
N SER A 789 1.78 17.18 -23.97
CA SER A 789 0.73 17.30 -22.96
C SER A 789 0.24 18.75 -22.92
N PRO A 790 -0.82 19.09 -23.67
CA PRO A 790 -1.38 20.44 -23.65
C PRO A 790 -2.12 20.69 -22.33
N PHE A 791 -1.91 21.87 -21.73
CA PHE A 791 -2.68 22.28 -20.57
C PHE A 791 -4.14 22.55 -20.98
N LYS A 792 -5.05 21.97 -20.21
CA LYS A 792 -6.50 22.14 -20.32
C LYS A 792 -7.07 22.38 -18.92
N ASN A 793 -8.17 23.08 -18.81
CA ASN A 793 -8.88 23.24 -17.54
C ASN A 793 -9.67 21.97 -17.21
N ALA A 794 -10.01 21.79 -15.92
CA ALA A 794 -10.96 20.77 -15.47
C ALA A 794 -12.31 20.90 -16.19
N ASP A 795 -13.04 19.78 -16.25
CA ASP A 795 -14.38 19.71 -16.86
C ASP A 795 -15.40 20.60 -16.12
N GLU A 796 -15.29 20.70 -14.80
CA GLU A 796 -16.24 21.40 -13.93
C GLU A 796 -15.53 22.44 -13.07
N LEU A 797 -15.50 23.70 -13.51
CA LEU A 797 -14.92 24.80 -12.76
C LEU A 797 -15.89 25.33 -11.68
N PRO A 798 -15.36 25.88 -10.56
CA PRO A 798 -16.15 26.64 -9.59
C PRO A 798 -16.88 27.81 -10.26
N ASP A 799 -18.10 28.11 -9.77
CA ASP A 799 -18.93 29.22 -10.20
C ASP A 799 -19.53 29.97 -9.00
N THR A 800 -20.48 30.85 -9.22
CA THR A 800 -21.13 31.65 -8.16
C THR A 800 -22.03 30.82 -7.23
N GLU A 801 -22.47 29.64 -7.63
CA GLU A 801 -23.29 28.73 -6.82
C GLU A 801 -22.45 27.68 -6.12
N PHE A 802 -21.46 27.11 -6.80
CA PHE A 802 -20.55 26.06 -6.32
C PHE A 802 -19.13 26.61 -6.28
N ASP A 803 -18.83 27.36 -5.23
CA ASP A 803 -17.64 28.25 -5.13
C ASP A 803 -16.40 27.59 -4.48
N TYR A 804 -16.49 26.29 -4.09
CA TYR A 804 -15.38 25.52 -3.53
C TYR A 804 -14.94 24.39 -4.47
N ILE A 805 -13.66 24.02 -4.37
CA ILE A 805 -13.07 22.86 -5.05
C ILE A 805 -13.02 21.70 -4.05
N LEU A 806 -13.71 20.60 -4.35
CA LEU A 806 -13.62 19.35 -3.63
C LEU A 806 -12.43 18.54 -4.12
N ILE A 807 -11.56 18.15 -3.19
CA ILE A 807 -10.49 17.18 -3.36
C ILE A 807 -10.83 15.95 -2.53
N THR A 808 -10.79 14.76 -3.12
CA THR A 808 -11.00 13.51 -2.38
C THR A 808 -9.68 12.81 -2.09
N GLY A 809 -9.62 12.00 -1.04
CA GLY A 809 -8.41 11.27 -0.70
C GLY A 809 -8.58 10.15 0.31
N ARG A 810 -7.47 9.66 0.82
CA ARG A 810 -7.42 8.60 1.82
C ARG A 810 -7.18 9.15 3.22
N GLN A 811 -7.60 8.35 4.19
CA GLN A 811 -7.31 8.50 5.61
C GLN A 811 -6.30 7.43 6.04
N LEU A 812 -5.45 7.75 7.02
CA LEU A 812 -4.38 6.83 7.45
C LEU A 812 -4.94 5.51 7.98
N GLU A 813 -5.95 5.55 8.81
CA GLU A 813 -6.54 4.41 9.50
C GLU A 813 -7.43 3.57 8.58
N HIS A 814 -8.03 4.21 7.56
CA HIS A 814 -8.96 3.55 6.67
C HIS A 814 -8.37 3.19 5.30
N TRP A 815 -8.98 2.21 4.66
CA TRP A 815 -8.52 1.68 3.38
C TRP A 815 -9.62 1.72 2.32
N HIS A 816 -9.39 2.48 1.24
CA HIS A 816 -10.33 2.67 0.13
C HIS A 816 -11.75 3.03 0.61
N THR A 817 -12.77 2.25 0.21
CA THR A 817 -14.18 2.43 0.59
C THR A 817 -14.49 2.07 2.05
N GLY A 818 -13.49 1.66 2.84
CA GLY A 818 -13.66 1.32 4.24
C GLY A 818 -14.22 -0.07 4.52
N SER A 819 -14.59 -0.85 3.50
CA SER A 819 -15.27 -2.15 3.66
C SER A 819 -14.56 -3.12 4.61
N MET A 820 -13.22 -3.12 4.64
CA MET A 820 -12.42 -3.91 5.60
C MET A 820 -12.16 -3.12 6.89
N THR A 821 -11.61 -1.92 6.78
CA THR A 821 -11.04 -1.18 7.92
C THR A 821 -12.10 -0.57 8.83
N ARG A 822 -13.30 -0.24 8.34
CA ARG A 822 -14.44 0.16 9.16
C ARG A 822 -15.02 -1.00 9.99
N ARG A 823 -14.67 -2.26 9.62
CA ARG A 823 -14.98 -3.49 10.35
C ARG A 823 -13.80 -4.04 11.16
N ALA A 824 -12.64 -3.38 11.09
CA ALA A 824 -11.50 -3.62 11.97
C ALA A 824 -11.62 -2.73 13.20
N SER A 825 -11.81 -3.34 14.37
CA SER A 825 -12.23 -2.63 15.58
C SER A 825 -11.28 -1.53 16.03
N MET A 826 -9.95 -1.78 15.95
CA MET A 826 -8.93 -0.79 16.33
C MET A 826 -8.89 0.40 15.38
N LEU A 827 -8.93 0.14 14.08
CA LEU A 827 -8.85 1.20 13.07
C LEU A 827 -10.10 2.09 13.12
N HIS A 828 -11.27 1.47 13.30
CA HIS A 828 -12.52 2.19 13.41
C HIS A 828 -12.60 3.06 14.67
N GLN A 829 -12.03 2.61 15.80
CA GLN A 829 -11.99 3.39 17.04
C GLN A 829 -11.07 4.61 16.95
N ILE A 830 -10.00 4.55 16.16
CA ILE A 830 -9.08 5.69 16.00
C ILE A 830 -9.76 6.81 15.19
N GLU A 831 -10.49 6.48 14.13
CA GLU A 831 -11.13 7.48 13.25
C GLU A 831 -12.56 7.02 12.86
N PRO A 832 -13.54 7.17 13.74
CA PRO A 832 -14.88 6.61 13.54
C PRO A 832 -15.79 7.42 12.61
N ASP A 833 -15.65 8.77 12.59
CA ASP A 833 -16.65 9.68 12.03
C ASP A 833 -16.20 10.29 10.69
N PRO A 834 -17.15 10.55 9.76
CA PRO A 834 -16.86 11.24 8.52
C PRO A 834 -16.58 12.73 8.78
N PHE A 835 -15.54 13.24 8.14
CA PHE A 835 -15.13 14.63 8.26
C PHE A 835 -14.75 15.25 6.93
N ALA A 836 -14.72 16.59 6.92
CA ALA A 836 -14.18 17.37 5.83
C ALA A 836 -13.14 18.36 6.35
N ASN A 837 -11.94 18.30 5.80
CA ASN A 837 -10.88 19.25 6.12
C ASN A 837 -11.08 20.56 5.35
N MET A 838 -10.87 21.69 6.02
CA MET A 838 -10.93 23.02 5.43
C MET A 838 -10.00 23.99 6.19
N CYS A 839 -9.54 25.04 5.53
CA CYS A 839 -8.71 26.05 6.18
C CYS A 839 -9.53 26.95 7.14
N LEU A 840 -8.84 27.54 8.11
CA LEU A 840 -9.48 28.39 9.12
C LEU A 840 -10.24 29.59 8.50
N GLU A 841 -9.76 30.15 7.40
CA GLU A 841 -10.40 31.29 6.73
C GLU A 841 -11.76 30.90 6.12
N ASP A 842 -11.84 29.73 5.47
CA ASP A 842 -13.08 29.20 4.93
C ASP A 842 -14.07 28.84 6.06
N MET A 843 -13.59 28.25 7.16
CA MET A 843 -14.43 27.99 8.34
C MET A 843 -15.04 29.27 8.89
N LYS A 844 -14.26 30.34 8.99
CA LYS A 844 -14.78 31.66 9.43
C LYS A 844 -15.77 32.24 8.43
N LYS A 845 -15.52 32.13 7.11
CA LYS A 845 -16.42 32.60 6.06
C LYS A 845 -17.80 31.96 6.13
N ILE A 846 -17.84 30.67 6.43
CA ILE A 846 -19.08 29.88 6.52
C ILE A 846 -19.73 30.00 7.93
N GLY A 847 -18.97 30.44 8.94
CA GLY A 847 -19.43 30.55 10.31
C GLY A 847 -19.51 29.21 11.07
N VAL A 848 -18.52 28.35 10.83
CA VAL A 848 -18.40 27.04 11.48
C VAL A 848 -17.10 26.92 12.29
N GLN A 849 -17.13 26.02 13.29
CA GLN A 849 -15.98 25.66 14.11
C GLN A 849 -15.61 24.19 13.87
N ASP A 850 -14.46 23.79 14.40
CA ASP A 850 -14.02 22.40 14.39
C ASP A 850 -15.05 21.51 15.10
N GLY A 851 -15.46 20.42 14.45
CA GLY A 851 -16.52 19.53 14.94
C GLY A 851 -17.97 19.94 14.60
N ASP A 852 -18.20 21.11 14.02
CA ASP A 852 -19.56 21.48 13.54
C ASP A 852 -19.98 20.59 12.37
N LEU A 853 -21.26 20.21 12.32
CA LEU A 853 -21.82 19.49 11.17
C LEU A 853 -22.06 20.46 10.00
N ILE A 854 -21.58 20.07 8.81
CA ILE A 854 -21.74 20.82 7.56
C ILE A 854 -22.33 19.94 6.46
N THR A 855 -23.10 20.56 5.59
CA THR A 855 -23.59 19.94 4.34
C THR A 855 -22.73 20.40 3.19
N ILE A 856 -22.16 19.46 2.44
CA ILE A 856 -21.44 19.70 1.19
C ILE A 856 -22.30 19.18 0.06
N GLN A 857 -22.49 20.01 -0.96
CA GLN A 857 -23.37 19.71 -2.09
C GLN A 857 -22.65 20.00 -3.41
N SER A 858 -22.70 19.04 -4.34
CA SER A 858 -22.37 19.22 -5.76
C SER A 858 -23.65 19.27 -6.61
N ARG A 859 -23.50 19.33 -7.93
CA ARG A 859 -24.61 19.22 -8.89
C ARG A 859 -25.27 17.82 -8.90
N ARG A 860 -24.59 16.81 -8.34
CA ARG A 860 -25.00 15.39 -8.36
C ARG A 860 -25.66 14.93 -7.05
N GLY A 861 -25.24 15.49 -5.93
CA GLY A 861 -25.78 15.10 -4.64
C GLY A 861 -25.24 15.92 -3.47
N LYS A 862 -25.53 15.47 -2.25
CA LYS A 862 -25.08 16.10 -1.02
C LYS A 862 -24.69 15.06 0.03
N VAL A 863 -23.77 15.44 0.93
CA VAL A 863 -23.38 14.66 2.10
C VAL A 863 -23.25 15.57 3.32
N ASP A 864 -23.49 15.03 4.51
CA ASP A 864 -23.30 15.70 5.79
C ASP A 864 -22.05 15.12 6.48
N VAL A 865 -21.13 15.99 6.92
CA VAL A 865 -19.85 15.62 7.53
C VAL A 865 -19.47 16.61 8.61
N TYR A 866 -18.58 16.20 9.52
CA TYR A 866 -18.03 17.12 10.52
C TYR A 866 -16.91 17.98 9.92
N ALA A 867 -16.94 19.28 10.15
CA ALA A 867 -15.89 20.21 9.76
C ALA A 867 -14.62 19.94 10.61
N ARG A 868 -13.46 19.87 9.95
CA ARG A 868 -12.17 19.72 10.62
C ARG A 868 -11.18 20.74 10.07
N ARG A 869 -10.54 21.49 10.97
CA ARG A 869 -9.53 22.46 10.57
C ARG A 869 -8.29 21.77 10.01
N ASP A 870 -7.83 22.24 8.85
CA ASP A 870 -6.58 21.82 8.23
C ASP A 870 -5.95 22.99 7.45
N ASP A 871 -5.00 23.68 8.09
CA ASP A 871 -4.31 24.83 7.50
C ASP A 871 -3.33 24.43 6.36
N GLY A 872 -3.28 23.15 6.01
CA GLY A 872 -2.59 22.65 4.82
C GLY A 872 -3.37 22.82 3.53
N LEU A 873 -4.65 23.17 3.60
CA LEU A 873 -5.49 23.45 2.42
C LEU A 873 -5.41 24.94 2.02
N GLN A 874 -5.49 25.20 0.71
CA GLN A 874 -5.62 26.54 0.18
C GLN A 874 -7.06 27.06 0.34
N LEU A 875 -7.23 28.37 0.34
CA LEU A 875 -8.54 29.03 0.40
C LEU A 875 -9.45 28.54 -0.77
N GLY A 876 -10.70 28.23 -0.47
CA GLY A 876 -11.66 27.72 -1.46
C GLY A 876 -11.51 26.21 -1.76
N GLN A 877 -10.72 25.48 -0.98
CA GLN A 877 -10.55 24.02 -1.11
C GLN A 877 -11.15 23.28 0.07
N ILE A 878 -11.73 22.12 -0.20
CA ILE A 878 -12.19 21.18 0.81
C ILE A 878 -11.72 19.78 0.49
N PHE A 879 -11.32 19.02 1.52
CA PHE A 879 -10.88 17.64 1.38
C PHE A 879 -11.81 16.70 2.13
N ILE A 880 -12.29 15.63 1.47
CA ILE A 880 -13.11 14.59 2.08
C ILE A 880 -12.47 13.22 1.83
N PRO A 881 -12.28 12.38 2.89
CA PRO A 881 -11.92 10.98 2.71
C PRO A 881 -13.13 10.19 2.17
N PHE A 882 -12.86 9.18 1.30
CA PHE A 882 -13.92 8.41 0.65
C PHE A 882 -14.22 7.05 1.31
N CYS A 883 -13.88 6.89 2.59
CA CYS A 883 -14.05 5.63 3.33
C CYS A 883 -15.34 5.51 4.14
N TYR A 884 -16.16 6.54 4.17
CA TYR A 884 -17.36 6.59 4.99
C TYR A 884 -18.62 6.41 4.13
N VAL A 885 -19.37 5.34 4.39
CA VAL A 885 -20.61 5.02 3.64
C VAL A 885 -21.72 6.03 3.95
N GLU A 886 -21.80 6.48 5.18
CA GLU A 886 -22.74 7.49 5.68
C GLU A 886 -22.55 8.88 5.06
N ALA A 887 -21.34 9.13 4.53
CA ALA A 887 -20.98 10.37 3.84
C ALA A 887 -20.12 10.06 2.61
N ALA A 888 -20.67 9.22 1.73
CA ALA A 888 -19.96 8.72 0.56
C ALA A 888 -19.52 9.86 -0.38
N ALA A 889 -18.23 10.18 -0.37
CA ALA A 889 -17.66 11.31 -1.14
C ALA A 889 -17.99 11.24 -2.64
N ASN A 890 -18.12 10.03 -3.19
CA ASN A 890 -18.41 9.84 -4.62
C ASN A 890 -19.87 10.14 -5.01
N VAL A 891 -20.75 10.43 -4.08
CA VAL A 891 -22.06 11.09 -4.36
C VAL A 891 -21.84 12.49 -4.97
N LEU A 892 -20.70 13.10 -4.66
CA LEU A 892 -20.35 14.46 -5.10
C LEU A 892 -19.51 14.50 -6.37
N THR A 893 -18.75 13.42 -6.68
CA THR A 893 -17.71 13.43 -7.71
C THR A 893 -18.25 13.37 -9.13
N ASN A 894 -17.45 13.91 -10.08
CA ASN A 894 -17.79 13.97 -11.50
C ASN A 894 -17.46 12.65 -12.21
N ALA A 895 -18.34 12.20 -13.11
CA ALA A 895 -18.15 11.01 -13.94
C ALA A 895 -17.47 11.29 -15.30
N ALA A 896 -17.05 12.54 -15.56
CA ALA A 896 -16.28 12.86 -16.77
C ALA A 896 -14.99 12.02 -16.84
N LEU A 897 -14.66 11.51 -18.02
CA LEU A 897 -13.57 10.53 -18.23
C LEU A 897 -12.40 11.14 -18.98
N ASP A 898 -11.19 10.74 -18.59
CA ASP A 898 -9.99 10.90 -19.40
C ASP A 898 -10.21 10.23 -20.76
N PRO A 899 -9.93 10.92 -21.90
CA PRO A 899 -10.26 10.41 -23.24
C PRO A 899 -9.47 9.15 -23.60
N ASP A 900 -8.26 8.99 -23.07
CA ASP A 900 -7.37 7.87 -23.39
C ASP A 900 -7.54 6.71 -22.42
N ALA A 901 -7.42 6.98 -21.12
CA ALA A 901 -7.43 5.97 -20.07
C ALA A 901 -8.80 5.66 -19.50
N LYS A 902 -9.83 6.48 -19.79
CA LYS A 902 -11.19 6.31 -19.24
C LYS A 902 -11.25 6.32 -17.69
N ILE A 903 -10.31 7.02 -17.06
CA ILE A 903 -10.33 7.26 -15.63
C ILE A 903 -11.24 8.45 -15.31
N PRO A 904 -12.08 8.41 -14.24
CA PRO A 904 -12.96 9.52 -13.91
C PRO A 904 -12.27 10.62 -13.11
N GLU A 905 -12.90 11.81 -13.09
CA GLU A 905 -12.47 13.00 -12.36
C GLU A 905 -12.85 12.93 -10.88
N PHE A 906 -11.94 12.41 -10.05
CA PHE A 906 -12.15 12.32 -8.60
C PHE A 906 -11.48 13.44 -7.80
N LYS A 907 -10.59 14.21 -8.41
CA LYS A 907 -9.72 15.15 -7.70
C LYS A 907 -10.09 16.62 -7.90
N PHE A 908 -11.09 16.87 -8.71
CA PHE A 908 -11.56 18.22 -8.96
C PHE A 908 -13.07 18.25 -9.24
N CYS A 909 -13.85 18.70 -8.27
CA CYS A 909 -15.29 18.87 -8.42
C CYS A 909 -15.74 20.17 -7.76
N ALA A 910 -16.64 20.93 -8.41
CA ALA A 910 -17.20 22.14 -7.83
C ALA A 910 -18.29 21.81 -6.81
N VAL A 911 -18.19 22.38 -5.60
CA VAL A 911 -19.14 22.18 -4.50
C VAL A 911 -19.50 23.48 -3.80
N LYS A 912 -20.63 23.49 -3.10
CA LYS A 912 -21.00 24.52 -2.12
C LYS A 912 -21.09 23.92 -0.73
N ILE A 913 -20.83 24.75 0.28
CA ILE A 913 -20.80 24.33 1.67
C ILE A 913 -21.78 25.17 2.47
N LYS A 914 -22.51 24.56 3.37
CA LYS A 914 -23.42 25.22 4.31
C LYS A 914 -23.29 24.58 5.69
N LYS A 915 -23.49 25.38 6.75
CA LYS A 915 -23.71 24.83 8.10
C LYS A 915 -24.98 23.98 8.06
N ALA A 916 -24.87 22.73 8.53
CA ALA A 916 -26.06 21.87 8.63
C ALA A 916 -26.98 22.36 9.76
N HIS A 917 -28.28 22.35 9.53
CA HIS A 917 -29.26 22.54 10.58
C HIS A 917 -29.62 21.18 11.15
N ILE A 918 -29.36 20.97 12.43
CA ILE A 918 -29.84 19.79 13.16
C ILE A 918 -31.33 20.03 13.36
N ASN A 919 -32.17 19.32 12.58
CA ASN A 919 -33.62 19.35 12.75
C ASN A 919 -34.01 18.54 14.00
#